data_275d1f0c7290bbe102cc2718be16ee14
#
_entry.id   275d1f0c7290bbe102cc2718be16ee14
#
_cell.length_a   1.000
_cell.length_b   1.000
_cell.length_c   1.000
_cell.angle_alpha   90.00
_cell.angle_beta   90.00
_cell.angle_gamma   90.00
#
_symmetry.space_group_name_H-M   'P 1'
#
loop_
_entity.id
_entity.type
_entity.pdbx_description
1 polymer ?
#
loop_
_entity_poly.entity_id
_entity_poly.type
_entity_poly.pdbx_seq_one_letter_code
_entity_poly.pdbx_strand_id
1 'polypeptide(L)'
;MLKKSIWILVSVTASISLSVVVGIINPSEKINALWLVVAAACFYVITYRFYASFIAAKVLTIDENRTTPAQKIFDGIDYHPTNRWILFGHHFAAIAGAGPLIGPMLAAQFGYLPGFLWILIGSALGGTVHDTVILFASVRRNGKSLAQIAGDEIGPVGGIAAAFAILFIIIVALAGLGLAVVNALSQSPWGTFTIALTIPIALFMGIYLYRIRPGKVAEMSAIGVILLLFAVFSGHYIPGSFLDPFFNLSKNSLVLSIAIYGFIASVLPVWLLLAPRDYLSTYMKIGTIFLLAVGVIMIAPTIQMPPVTRFAEGGGPIIPGRLFPFMFITIACGAISGFHSLISSGTTPKMLMNERDIPFIGFGAMLVEGFVAVMALIAATILIPGDYFAINSKLSFEALAAIGFPVERISELSEMVKTDVAGRPGGAVSLAVGMASIFSAIPGMKGLMPYWYNFALMFEALFILTTVDAGTRVARFLLQELGGKVYKPLSQTRWLPGNIGASLLVVSAWSYLIYSGNISSIWPMFGVANQLLAAVAFGVGTIVIVKSGKLKYAWVTFIPMVFMFATTLTASYQLIELFRDKASRARSVTDALTFKIDAFLVFFMATLAVIVLIDIAVKFFRYVSGRVEVIRKEIDFRG
;
A
#
# COMPACT_ATOMS: atom_id res chain seq x y z
N MET A 1 -0.55 -38.73 -7.98
CA MET A 1 0.71 -38.71 -7.19
C MET A 1 1.51 -37.42 -7.41
N LEU A 2 1.84 -37.04 -8.63
CA LEU A 2 2.69 -35.83 -8.94
C LEU A 2 2.24 -34.53 -8.21
N LYS A 3 0.93 -34.23 -8.23
CA LYS A 3 0.41 -33.02 -7.53
C LYS A 3 0.64 -33.03 -6.01
N LYS A 4 0.54 -34.20 -5.36
CA LYS A 4 0.81 -34.30 -3.91
C LYS A 4 2.31 -34.15 -3.62
N SER A 5 3.17 -34.75 -4.44
CA SER A 5 4.62 -34.65 -4.28
C SER A 5 5.13 -33.21 -4.43
N ILE A 6 4.56 -32.42 -5.37
CA ILE A 6 4.92 -31.00 -5.52
C ILE A 6 4.59 -30.22 -4.25
N TRP A 7 3.40 -30.44 -3.64
CA TRP A 7 3.03 -29.70 -2.42
C TRP A 7 3.86 -30.12 -1.19
N ILE A 8 4.25 -31.41 -1.11
CA ILE A 8 5.18 -31.86 -0.08
C ILE A 8 6.53 -31.17 -0.26
N LEU A 9 7.06 -31.14 -1.47
CA LEU A 9 8.34 -30.47 -1.76
C LEU A 9 8.28 -28.99 -1.39
N VAL A 10 7.26 -28.26 -1.83
CA VAL A 10 7.09 -26.83 -1.51
C VAL A 10 6.98 -26.62 0.01
N SER A 11 6.26 -27.48 0.74
CA SER A 11 6.11 -27.37 2.20
C SER A 11 7.44 -27.65 2.93
N VAL A 12 8.19 -28.65 2.49
CA VAL A 12 9.52 -28.95 3.04
C VAL A 12 10.49 -27.81 2.78
N THR A 13 10.52 -27.29 1.55
CA THR A 13 11.36 -26.14 1.20
C THR A 13 11.00 -24.91 2.02
N ALA A 14 9.71 -24.61 2.21
CA ALA A 14 9.25 -23.52 3.08
C ALA A 14 9.72 -23.72 4.52
N SER A 15 9.56 -24.94 5.07
CA SER A 15 9.96 -25.25 6.46
C SER A 15 11.46 -25.10 6.65
N ILE A 16 12.28 -25.64 5.75
CA ILE A 16 13.74 -25.53 5.82
C ILE A 16 14.15 -24.04 5.72
N SER A 17 13.63 -23.32 4.74
CA SER A 17 13.98 -21.90 4.55
C SER A 17 13.61 -21.04 5.75
N LEU A 18 12.40 -21.23 6.31
CA LEU A 18 11.97 -20.52 7.51
C LEU A 18 12.82 -20.90 8.73
N SER A 19 13.16 -22.19 8.89
CA SER A 19 14.02 -22.63 9.99
C SER A 19 15.41 -22.00 9.92
N VAL A 20 15.99 -21.86 8.72
CA VAL A 20 17.26 -21.15 8.53
C VAL A 20 17.14 -19.68 8.92
N VAL A 21 16.08 -19.00 8.47
CA VAL A 21 15.89 -17.56 8.76
C VAL A 21 15.68 -17.30 10.26
N VAL A 22 14.90 -18.13 10.93
CA VAL A 22 14.56 -17.97 12.36
C VAL A 22 15.63 -18.56 13.27
N GLY A 23 16.37 -19.57 12.81
CA GLY A 23 17.35 -20.31 13.61
C GLY A 23 18.65 -19.56 13.91
N ILE A 24 18.89 -18.40 13.28
CA ILE A 24 20.06 -17.57 13.55
C ILE A 24 19.84 -16.76 14.82
N ILE A 25 20.41 -17.23 15.90
CA ILE A 25 20.30 -16.60 17.24
C ILE A 25 21.49 -15.66 17.49
N ASN A 26 22.66 -15.99 16.93
CA ASN A 26 23.87 -15.20 17.11
C ASN A 26 23.89 -13.99 16.16
N PRO A 27 23.96 -12.74 16.66
CA PRO A 27 24.00 -11.54 15.81
C PRO A 27 25.21 -11.46 14.85
N SER A 28 26.29 -12.21 15.13
CA SER A 28 27.46 -12.28 14.24
C SER A 28 27.28 -13.22 13.04
N GLU A 29 26.29 -14.09 13.06
CA GLU A 29 25.98 -14.97 11.95
C GLU A 29 25.25 -14.20 10.85
N LYS A 30 25.72 -14.35 9.61
CA LYS A 30 25.12 -13.70 8.45
C LYS A 30 24.42 -14.74 7.59
N ILE A 31 23.20 -14.43 7.19
CA ILE A 31 22.43 -15.27 6.28
C ILE A 31 22.44 -14.70 4.86
N ASN A 32 22.16 -15.58 3.92
CA ASN A 32 21.96 -15.22 2.53
C ASN A 32 20.53 -14.77 2.28
N ALA A 33 20.34 -13.67 1.55
CA ALA A 33 19.03 -13.14 1.19
C ALA A 33 18.16 -14.15 0.39
N LEU A 34 18.78 -15.13 -0.27
CA LEU A 34 18.07 -16.19 -0.96
C LEU A 34 17.08 -16.93 -0.05
N TRP A 35 17.45 -17.17 1.21
CA TRP A 35 16.58 -17.85 2.16
C TRP A 35 15.30 -17.09 2.45
N LEU A 36 15.37 -15.74 2.51
CA LEU A 36 14.20 -14.89 2.71
C LEU A 36 13.27 -14.94 1.49
N VAL A 37 13.84 -14.90 0.27
CA VAL A 37 13.06 -14.98 -0.99
C VAL A 37 12.35 -16.32 -1.10
N VAL A 38 13.08 -17.43 -0.88
CA VAL A 38 12.54 -18.79 -1.00
C VAL A 38 11.48 -19.04 0.06
N ALA A 39 11.74 -18.63 1.32
CA ALA A 39 10.77 -18.75 2.41
C ALA A 39 9.47 -18.00 2.08
N ALA A 40 9.57 -16.75 1.64
CA ALA A 40 8.40 -15.93 1.30
C ALA A 40 7.62 -16.53 0.11
N ALA A 41 8.30 -16.87 -0.98
CA ALA A 41 7.67 -17.42 -2.18
C ALA A 41 6.91 -18.72 -1.87
N CYS A 42 7.58 -19.68 -1.19
CA CYS A 42 6.95 -20.95 -0.84
C CYS A 42 5.79 -20.76 0.14
N PHE A 43 5.95 -19.92 1.16
CA PHE A 43 4.91 -19.64 2.15
C PHE A 43 3.67 -19.02 1.50
N TYR A 44 3.84 -18.04 0.61
CA TYR A 44 2.73 -17.39 -0.09
C TYR A 44 2.01 -18.32 -1.07
N VAL A 45 2.73 -19.17 -1.78
CA VAL A 45 2.13 -20.17 -2.68
C VAL A 45 1.28 -21.18 -1.88
N ILE A 46 1.77 -21.65 -0.72
CA ILE A 46 1.02 -22.52 0.19
C ILE A 46 -0.23 -21.79 0.70
N THR A 47 -0.07 -20.55 1.17
CA THR A 47 -1.17 -19.74 1.69
C THR A 47 -2.24 -19.51 0.63
N TYR A 48 -1.86 -19.14 -0.58
CA TYR A 48 -2.81 -18.97 -1.68
C TYR A 48 -3.54 -20.27 -2.02
N ARG A 49 -2.83 -21.39 -2.07
CA ARG A 49 -3.44 -22.68 -2.43
C ARG A 49 -4.44 -23.20 -1.42
N PHE A 50 -4.13 -23.08 -0.14
CA PHE A 50 -4.91 -23.70 0.92
C PHE A 50 -5.78 -22.69 1.67
N TYR A 51 -5.21 -21.59 2.13
CA TYR A 51 -5.93 -20.65 2.96
C TYR A 51 -6.91 -19.79 2.16
N ALA A 52 -6.53 -19.31 0.95
CA ALA A 52 -7.48 -18.62 0.07
C ALA A 52 -8.66 -19.51 -0.32
N SER A 53 -8.39 -20.80 -0.60
CA SER A 53 -9.46 -21.77 -0.90
C SER A 53 -10.38 -22.00 0.30
N PHE A 54 -9.84 -22.04 1.53
CA PHE A 54 -10.62 -22.13 2.75
C PHE A 54 -11.50 -20.88 2.95
N ILE A 55 -10.93 -19.69 2.80
CA ILE A 55 -11.67 -18.41 2.91
C ILE A 55 -12.80 -18.37 1.88
N ALA A 56 -12.51 -18.67 0.61
CA ALA A 56 -13.49 -18.64 -0.47
C ALA A 56 -14.64 -19.62 -0.25
N ALA A 57 -14.33 -20.89 0.08
CA ALA A 57 -15.32 -21.96 0.12
C ALA A 57 -16.07 -22.05 1.46
N LYS A 58 -15.41 -21.79 2.60
CA LYS A 58 -15.98 -22.00 3.94
C LYS A 58 -16.42 -20.72 4.61
N VAL A 59 -15.63 -19.66 4.49
CA VAL A 59 -15.93 -18.38 5.13
C VAL A 59 -16.90 -17.56 4.29
N LEU A 60 -16.59 -17.33 3.02
CA LEU A 60 -17.36 -16.43 2.15
C LEU A 60 -18.44 -17.15 1.34
N THR A 61 -18.25 -18.43 1.00
CA THR A 61 -19.15 -19.20 0.11
C THR A 61 -19.44 -18.45 -1.19
N ILE A 62 -18.35 -18.22 -1.94
CA ILE A 62 -18.40 -17.54 -3.23
C ILE A 62 -19.29 -18.31 -4.20
N ASP A 63 -20.14 -17.57 -4.94
CA ASP A 63 -21.07 -18.10 -5.91
C ASP A 63 -20.83 -17.47 -7.29
N GLU A 64 -20.33 -18.28 -8.23
CA GLU A 64 -19.97 -17.82 -9.58
C GLU A 64 -21.18 -17.49 -10.48
N ASN A 65 -22.38 -17.95 -10.10
CA ASN A 65 -23.62 -17.71 -10.85
C ASN A 65 -24.27 -16.36 -10.48
N ARG A 66 -23.76 -15.67 -9.48
CA ARG A 66 -24.33 -14.42 -9.01
C ARG A 66 -23.89 -13.25 -9.89
N THR A 67 -24.86 -12.44 -10.35
CA THR A 67 -24.60 -11.22 -11.10
C THR A 67 -23.89 -10.19 -10.21
N THR A 68 -22.81 -9.63 -10.70
CA THR A 68 -22.00 -8.64 -9.96
C THR A 68 -22.54 -7.21 -10.12
N PRO A 69 -22.18 -6.29 -9.22
CA PRO A 69 -22.57 -4.87 -9.35
C PRO A 69 -22.12 -4.23 -10.67
N ALA A 70 -20.95 -4.62 -11.18
CA ALA A 70 -20.42 -4.12 -12.45
C ALA A 70 -21.36 -4.38 -13.63
N GLN A 71 -22.06 -5.52 -13.61
CA GLN A 71 -23.03 -5.89 -14.64
C GLN A 71 -24.42 -5.32 -14.34
N LYS A 72 -24.87 -5.38 -13.06
CA LYS A 72 -26.24 -4.99 -12.66
C LYS A 72 -26.46 -3.48 -12.72
N ILE A 73 -25.43 -2.68 -12.37
CA ILE A 73 -25.51 -1.22 -12.21
C ILE A 73 -24.67 -0.48 -13.26
N PHE A 74 -24.38 -1.12 -14.38
CA PHE A 74 -23.55 -0.55 -15.43
C PHE A 74 -23.90 0.90 -15.75
N ASP A 75 -22.95 1.82 -15.55
CA ASP A 75 -23.09 3.25 -15.83
C ASP A 75 -22.10 3.77 -16.89
N GLY A 76 -21.09 2.94 -17.24
CA GLY A 76 -20.04 3.29 -18.19
C GLY A 76 -19.00 4.30 -17.67
N ILE A 77 -19.09 4.69 -16.39
CA ILE A 77 -18.16 5.65 -15.73
C ILE A 77 -17.38 4.96 -14.63
N ASP A 78 -18.07 4.50 -13.60
CA ASP A 78 -17.49 3.85 -12.42
C ASP A 78 -17.84 2.36 -12.37
N TYR A 79 -19.06 1.97 -12.75
CA TYR A 79 -19.50 0.59 -12.88
C TYR A 79 -19.27 0.10 -14.32
N HIS A 80 -18.17 -0.63 -14.50
CA HIS A 80 -17.75 -1.11 -15.83
C HIS A 80 -17.14 -2.52 -15.74
N PRO A 81 -17.82 -3.57 -16.29
CA PRO A 81 -17.28 -4.93 -16.30
C PRO A 81 -15.90 -4.99 -16.95
N THR A 82 -14.90 -5.45 -16.21
CA THR A 82 -13.49 -5.41 -16.63
C THR A 82 -12.88 -6.81 -16.58
N ASN A 83 -12.05 -7.14 -17.57
CA ASN A 83 -11.33 -8.40 -17.63
C ASN A 83 -10.53 -8.62 -16.34
N ARG A 84 -10.54 -9.86 -15.82
CA ARG A 84 -9.92 -10.23 -14.54
C ARG A 84 -8.44 -9.86 -14.42
N TRP A 85 -7.67 -9.91 -15.50
CA TRP A 85 -6.25 -9.56 -15.50
C TRP A 85 -6.03 -8.05 -15.41
N ILE A 86 -6.84 -7.28 -16.14
CA ILE A 86 -6.83 -5.81 -16.05
C ILE A 86 -7.28 -5.40 -14.65
N LEU A 87 -8.33 -6.04 -14.11
CA LEU A 87 -8.82 -5.75 -12.77
C LEU A 87 -7.82 -6.13 -11.67
N PHE A 88 -7.11 -7.26 -11.83
CA PHE A 88 -6.01 -7.61 -10.94
C PHE A 88 -4.92 -6.53 -10.97
N GLY A 89 -4.52 -6.11 -12.17
CA GLY A 89 -3.53 -5.05 -12.35
C GLY A 89 -3.98 -3.73 -11.71
N HIS A 90 -5.22 -3.29 -11.96
CA HIS A 90 -5.79 -2.11 -11.31
C HIS A 90 -5.80 -2.25 -9.78
N HIS A 91 -6.31 -3.34 -9.25
CA HIS A 91 -6.38 -3.56 -7.81
C HIS A 91 -5.00 -3.58 -7.17
N PHE A 92 -4.07 -4.38 -7.72
CA PHE A 92 -2.69 -4.46 -7.24
C PHE A 92 -1.98 -3.09 -7.32
N ALA A 93 -2.12 -2.38 -8.44
CA ALA A 93 -1.50 -1.07 -8.59
C ALA A 93 -2.06 -0.04 -7.60
N ALA A 94 -3.36 -0.12 -7.29
CA ALA A 94 -4.03 0.79 -6.38
C ALA A 94 -3.67 0.53 -4.91
N ILE A 95 -3.53 -0.73 -4.48
CA ILE A 95 -3.14 -1.09 -3.12
C ILE A 95 -1.65 -0.92 -2.89
N ALA A 96 -0.81 -1.38 -3.82
CA ALA A 96 0.63 -1.33 -3.72
C ALA A 96 1.18 0.09 -4.00
N GLY A 97 1.17 0.93 -2.98
CA GLY A 97 1.71 2.30 -2.97
C GLY A 97 3.10 2.38 -2.35
N ALA A 98 3.42 3.50 -1.67
CA ALA A 98 4.69 3.70 -0.98
C ALA A 98 4.93 2.70 0.17
N GLY A 99 3.85 2.26 0.82
CA GLY A 99 3.92 1.50 2.06
C GLY A 99 4.73 0.21 1.99
N PRO A 100 4.54 -0.68 0.99
CA PRO A 100 5.30 -1.92 0.89
C PRO A 100 6.77 -1.71 0.50
N LEU A 101 7.14 -0.53 0.02
CA LEU A 101 8.53 -0.17 -0.27
C LEU A 101 9.18 0.53 0.93
N ILE A 102 8.65 1.66 1.34
CA ILE A 102 9.23 2.53 2.37
C ILE A 102 9.10 1.91 3.78
N GLY A 103 7.96 1.28 4.09
CA GLY A 103 7.73 0.69 5.42
C GLY A 103 8.81 -0.30 5.85
N PRO A 104 9.08 -1.36 5.08
CA PRO A 104 10.15 -2.30 5.36
C PRO A 104 11.54 -1.68 5.37
N MET A 105 11.79 -0.68 4.48
CA MET A 105 13.05 0.06 4.46
C MET A 105 13.31 0.77 5.79
N LEU A 106 12.34 1.48 6.33
CA LEU A 106 12.49 2.19 7.60
C LEU A 106 12.53 1.23 8.80
N ALA A 107 11.71 0.17 8.76
CA ALA A 107 11.62 -0.83 9.83
C ALA A 107 12.87 -1.72 9.92
N ALA A 108 13.72 -1.79 8.89
CA ALA A 108 15.01 -2.45 8.94
C ALA A 108 15.91 -1.94 10.09
N GLN A 109 15.63 -0.74 10.63
CA GLN A 109 16.24 -0.25 11.86
C GLN A 109 16.14 -1.25 13.01
N PHE A 110 15.06 -2.01 13.11
CA PHE A 110 14.85 -3.00 14.18
C PHE A 110 15.54 -4.35 13.93
N GLY A 111 16.21 -4.50 12.79
CA GLY A 111 16.76 -5.76 12.29
C GLY A 111 15.91 -6.36 11.18
N TYR A 112 16.46 -7.41 10.51
CA TYR A 112 15.73 -8.01 9.39
C TYR A 112 14.60 -8.96 9.85
N LEU A 113 14.78 -9.67 10.98
CA LEU A 113 13.91 -10.77 11.37
C LEU A 113 12.50 -10.33 11.81
N PRO A 114 12.33 -9.32 12.69
CA PRO A 114 10.99 -8.89 13.10
C PRO A 114 10.15 -8.38 11.92
N GLY A 115 10.75 -7.55 11.06
CA GLY A 115 10.10 -7.04 9.85
C GLY A 115 9.70 -8.16 8.89
N PHE A 116 10.60 -9.12 8.65
CA PHE A 116 10.34 -10.26 7.79
C PHE A 116 9.17 -11.12 8.28
N LEU A 117 9.18 -11.47 9.56
CA LEU A 117 8.10 -12.28 10.16
C LEU A 117 6.76 -11.53 10.13
N TRP A 118 6.76 -10.24 10.44
CA TRP A 118 5.54 -9.45 10.38
C TRP A 118 4.97 -9.35 8.96
N ILE A 119 5.83 -9.14 7.94
CA ILE A 119 5.39 -9.13 6.55
C ILE A 119 4.75 -10.47 6.18
N LEU A 120 5.42 -11.60 6.48
CA LEU A 120 4.89 -12.92 6.14
C LEU A 120 3.56 -13.23 6.82
N ILE A 121 3.50 -13.10 8.13
CA ILE A 121 2.34 -13.47 8.94
C ILE A 121 1.21 -12.46 8.71
N GLY A 122 1.54 -11.17 8.75
CA GLY A 122 0.58 -10.08 8.59
C GLY A 122 -0.11 -10.12 7.22
N SER A 123 0.67 -10.24 6.14
CA SER A 123 0.07 -10.31 4.79
C SER A 123 -0.76 -11.56 4.60
N ALA A 124 -0.22 -12.75 4.97
CA ALA A 124 -0.86 -14.03 4.70
C ALA A 124 -2.12 -14.30 5.54
N LEU A 125 -2.11 -13.94 6.82
CA LEU A 125 -3.22 -14.25 7.74
C LEU A 125 -4.12 -13.05 8.03
N GLY A 126 -3.63 -11.84 7.79
CA GLY A 126 -4.35 -10.59 8.04
C GLY A 126 -4.73 -9.88 6.74
N GLY A 127 -3.77 -9.31 6.02
CA GLY A 127 -4.00 -8.47 4.85
C GLY A 127 -4.83 -9.14 3.76
N THR A 128 -4.51 -10.38 3.40
CA THR A 128 -5.27 -11.15 2.40
C THR A 128 -6.72 -11.38 2.81
N VAL A 129 -6.96 -11.69 4.09
CA VAL A 129 -8.32 -11.87 4.63
C VAL A 129 -9.08 -10.56 4.63
N HIS A 130 -8.43 -9.49 5.08
CA HIS A 130 -8.96 -8.14 5.10
C HIS A 130 -9.47 -7.72 3.71
N ASP A 131 -8.61 -7.79 2.69
CA ASP A 131 -8.92 -7.34 1.35
C ASP A 131 -10.03 -8.20 0.71
N THR A 132 -9.93 -9.51 0.88
CA THR A 132 -10.89 -10.47 0.31
C THR A 132 -12.27 -10.35 0.94
N VAL A 133 -12.35 -10.22 2.27
CA VAL A 133 -13.62 -10.11 3.00
C VAL A 133 -14.32 -8.79 2.69
N ILE A 134 -13.57 -7.67 2.62
CA ILE A 134 -14.15 -6.36 2.29
C ILE A 134 -14.59 -6.29 0.83
N LEU A 135 -13.80 -6.83 -0.10
CA LEU A 135 -14.20 -6.94 -1.51
C LEU A 135 -15.49 -7.74 -1.66
N PHE A 136 -15.56 -8.92 -1.03
CA PHE A 136 -16.76 -9.73 -1.02
C PHE A 136 -17.96 -9.00 -0.39
N ALA A 137 -17.77 -8.34 0.76
CA ALA A 137 -18.81 -7.58 1.43
C ALA A 137 -19.39 -6.48 0.56
N SER A 138 -18.52 -5.78 -0.19
CA SER A 138 -18.92 -4.72 -1.11
C SER A 138 -19.65 -5.26 -2.35
N VAL A 139 -19.11 -6.32 -2.98
CA VAL A 139 -19.75 -6.97 -4.13
C VAL A 139 -21.18 -7.44 -3.77
N ARG A 140 -21.36 -8.06 -2.61
CA ARG A 140 -22.67 -8.51 -2.11
C ARG A 140 -23.63 -7.38 -1.73
N ARG A 141 -23.13 -6.13 -1.68
CA ARG A 141 -23.92 -4.93 -1.34
C ARG A 141 -23.88 -3.88 -2.46
N ASN A 142 -23.94 -4.35 -3.70
CA ASN A 142 -24.01 -3.50 -4.90
C ASN A 142 -22.84 -2.48 -5.03
N GLY A 143 -21.62 -2.86 -4.61
CA GLY A 143 -20.46 -1.99 -4.69
C GLY A 143 -20.44 -0.84 -3.67
N LYS A 144 -21.15 -0.99 -2.53
CA LYS A 144 -21.13 0.00 -1.45
C LYS A 144 -19.74 0.19 -0.88
N SER A 145 -19.42 1.44 -0.50
CA SER A 145 -18.18 1.78 0.20
C SER A 145 -18.11 1.16 1.60
N LEU A 146 -16.91 1.09 2.17
CA LEU A 146 -16.72 0.64 3.55
C LEU A 146 -17.56 1.44 4.54
N ALA A 147 -17.69 2.75 4.33
CA ALA A 147 -18.48 3.63 5.20
C ALA A 147 -19.98 3.29 5.15
N GLN A 148 -20.51 3.02 3.95
CA GLN A 148 -21.90 2.58 3.81
C GLN A 148 -22.13 1.19 4.42
N ILE A 149 -21.20 0.24 4.19
CA ILE A 149 -21.27 -1.08 4.78
C ILE A 149 -21.23 -0.98 6.31
N ALA A 150 -20.35 -0.13 6.87
CA ALA A 150 -20.31 0.11 8.30
C ALA A 150 -21.64 0.66 8.82
N GLY A 151 -22.25 1.63 8.12
CA GLY A 151 -23.57 2.17 8.48
C GLY A 151 -24.67 1.12 8.50
N ASP A 152 -24.69 0.25 7.48
CA ASP A 152 -25.69 -0.83 7.38
C ASP A 152 -25.51 -1.92 8.45
N GLU A 153 -24.25 -2.20 8.81
CA GLU A 153 -23.91 -3.34 9.67
C GLU A 153 -23.79 -2.95 11.15
N ILE A 154 -23.22 -1.77 11.45
CA ILE A 154 -22.92 -1.33 12.80
C ILE A 154 -24.05 -0.45 13.34
N GLY A 155 -24.56 0.48 12.53
CA GLY A 155 -25.65 1.39 12.88
C GLY A 155 -25.38 2.84 12.47
N PRO A 156 -26.36 3.74 12.63
CA PRO A 156 -26.25 5.09 12.07
C PRO A 156 -25.14 5.94 12.71
N VAL A 157 -24.94 5.81 14.01
CA VAL A 157 -23.90 6.59 14.73
C VAL A 157 -22.51 6.12 14.32
N GLY A 158 -22.26 4.82 14.43
CA GLY A 158 -20.98 4.23 14.02
C GLY A 158 -20.72 4.41 12.53
N GLY A 159 -21.76 4.33 11.69
CA GLY A 159 -21.65 4.58 10.25
C GLY A 159 -21.28 6.02 9.89
N ILE A 160 -21.82 7.02 10.58
CA ILE A 160 -21.45 8.43 10.39
C ILE A 160 -20.02 8.66 10.88
N ALA A 161 -19.70 8.18 12.09
CA ALA A 161 -18.34 8.30 12.64
C ALA A 161 -17.30 7.62 11.71
N ALA A 162 -17.59 6.42 11.21
CA ALA A 162 -16.75 5.72 10.24
C ALA A 162 -16.57 6.52 8.94
N ALA A 163 -17.65 7.12 8.41
CA ALA A 163 -17.58 7.88 7.16
C ALA A 163 -16.67 9.12 7.29
N PHE A 164 -16.79 9.88 8.38
CA PHE A 164 -15.90 11.02 8.65
C PHE A 164 -14.46 10.58 8.92
N ALA A 165 -14.28 9.52 9.73
CA ALA A 165 -12.95 8.96 9.99
C ALA A 165 -12.27 8.52 8.69
N ILE A 166 -12.97 7.76 7.84
CA ILE A 166 -12.45 7.26 6.56
C ILE A 166 -12.10 8.43 5.63
N LEU A 167 -12.97 9.43 5.50
CA LEU A 167 -12.71 10.59 4.64
C LEU A 167 -11.48 11.36 5.11
N PHE A 168 -11.33 11.55 6.40
CA PHE A 168 -10.16 12.22 6.96
C PHE A 168 -8.89 11.39 6.77
N ILE A 169 -8.95 10.10 7.09
CA ILE A 169 -7.83 9.16 6.93
C ILE A 169 -7.34 9.11 5.48
N ILE A 170 -8.25 9.03 4.51
CA ILE A 170 -7.85 8.93 3.10
C ILE A 170 -7.20 10.23 2.61
N ILE A 171 -7.65 11.40 3.06
CA ILE A 171 -7.02 12.68 2.71
C ILE A 171 -5.59 12.75 3.26
N VAL A 172 -5.39 12.38 4.53
CA VAL A 172 -4.05 12.33 5.15
C VAL A 172 -3.16 11.29 4.46
N ALA A 173 -3.71 10.13 4.12
CA ALA A 173 -2.99 9.09 3.40
C ALA A 173 -2.53 9.56 2.02
N LEU A 174 -3.42 10.20 1.26
CA LEU A 174 -3.11 10.75 -0.06
C LEU A 174 -2.06 11.87 0.02
N ALA A 175 -2.11 12.69 1.07
CA ALA A 175 -1.09 13.71 1.30
C ALA A 175 0.28 13.09 1.58
N GLY A 176 0.35 12.07 2.43
CA GLY A 176 1.60 11.35 2.71
C GLY A 176 2.20 10.67 1.47
N LEU A 177 1.35 9.96 0.72
CA LEU A 177 1.73 9.31 -0.53
C LEU A 177 2.16 10.33 -1.60
N GLY A 178 1.39 11.39 -1.79
CA GLY A 178 1.71 12.45 -2.75
C GLY A 178 3.02 13.17 -2.43
N LEU A 179 3.29 13.42 -1.14
CA LEU A 179 4.56 13.99 -0.69
C LEU A 179 5.75 13.07 -1.01
N ALA A 180 5.59 11.76 -0.87
CA ALA A 180 6.63 10.80 -1.25
C ALA A 180 6.90 10.85 -2.77
N VAL A 181 5.86 10.95 -3.62
CA VAL A 181 6.03 11.14 -5.07
C VAL A 181 6.77 12.43 -5.39
N VAL A 182 6.38 13.55 -4.75
CA VAL A 182 7.04 14.86 -4.95
C VAL A 182 8.51 14.77 -4.59
N ASN A 183 8.86 14.10 -3.49
CA ASN A 183 10.26 13.96 -3.08
C ASN A 183 11.06 13.05 -4.04
N ALA A 184 10.45 11.97 -4.54
CA ALA A 184 11.09 11.06 -5.49
C ALA A 184 11.32 11.69 -6.87
N LEU A 185 10.40 12.54 -7.33
CA LEU A 185 10.47 13.19 -8.65
C LEU A 185 11.17 14.54 -8.64
N SER A 186 11.35 15.17 -7.48
CA SER A 186 12.04 16.45 -7.38
C SER A 186 13.47 16.33 -7.93
N GLN A 187 13.80 17.18 -8.92
CA GLN A 187 15.08 17.16 -9.62
C GLN A 187 15.36 15.84 -10.38
N SER A 188 14.30 15.14 -10.79
CA SER A 188 14.39 13.91 -11.59
C SER A 188 13.66 14.08 -12.93
N PRO A 189 14.27 14.75 -13.93
CA PRO A 189 13.65 14.96 -15.24
C PRO A 189 13.37 13.65 -15.96
N TRP A 190 14.22 12.63 -15.83
CA TRP A 190 13.96 11.30 -16.34
C TRP A 190 12.67 10.69 -15.77
N GLY A 191 12.54 10.66 -14.44
CA GLY A 191 11.36 10.10 -13.78
C GLY A 191 10.08 10.84 -14.16
N THR A 192 10.13 12.17 -14.16
CA THR A 192 8.99 13.03 -14.52
C THR A 192 8.55 12.79 -15.97
N PHE A 193 9.49 12.74 -16.92
CA PHE A 193 9.22 12.44 -18.32
C PHE A 193 8.58 11.07 -18.50
N THR A 194 9.17 10.03 -17.91
CA THR A 194 8.65 8.65 -18.03
C THR A 194 7.23 8.55 -17.50
N ILE A 195 6.95 9.13 -16.34
CA ILE A 195 5.61 9.14 -15.74
C ILE A 195 4.63 9.93 -16.61
N ALA A 196 5.03 11.09 -17.13
CA ALA A 196 4.19 11.89 -18.03
C ALA A 196 3.80 11.10 -19.28
N LEU A 197 4.72 10.34 -19.88
CA LEU A 197 4.42 9.49 -21.05
C LEU A 197 3.48 8.33 -20.74
N THR A 198 3.41 7.84 -19.49
CA THR A 198 2.44 6.79 -19.15
C THR A 198 0.98 7.24 -19.32
N ILE A 199 0.70 8.55 -19.27
CA ILE A 199 -0.64 9.10 -19.40
C ILE A 199 -1.17 8.92 -20.85
N PRO A 200 -0.53 9.45 -21.92
CA PRO A 200 -1.00 9.24 -23.28
C PRO A 200 -0.97 7.75 -23.69
N ILE A 201 0.00 6.96 -23.19
CA ILE A 201 0.02 5.51 -23.42
C ILE A 201 -1.23 4.85 -22.84
N ALA A 202 -1.61 5.19 -21.61
CA ALA A 202 -2.80 4.63 -20.95
C ALA A 202 -4.10 5.05 -21.66
N LEU A 203 -4.23 6.31 -22.09
CA LEU A 203 -5.37 6.78 -22.89
C LEU A 203 -5.50 5.99 -24.20
N PHE A 204 -4.38 5.80 -24.90
CA PHE A 204 -4.35 4.98 -26.10
C PHE A 204 -4.78 3.54 -25.82
N MET A 205 -4.27 2.93 -24.73
CA MET A 205 -4.66 1.57 -24.32
C MET A 205 -6.15 1.48 -24.01
N GLY A 206 -6.71 2.46 -23.30
CA GLY A 206 -8.13 2.52 -22.98
C GLY A 206 -8.99 2.59 -24.24
N ILE A 207 -8.68 3.50 -25.17
CA ILE A 207 -9.40 3.63 -26.45
C ILE A 207 -9.25 2.34 -27.27
N TYR A 208 -8.05 1.76 -27.35
CA TYR A 208 -7.79 0.54 -28.10
C TYR A 208 -8.62 -0.64 -27.60
N LEU A 209 -8.59 -0.90 -26.27
CA LEU A 209 -9.27 -2.03 -25.66
C LEU A 209 -10.80 -1.95 -25.69
N TYR A 210 -11.36 -0.73 -25.68
CA TYR A 210 -12.81 -0.54 -25.53
C TYR A 210 -13.49 -0.02 -26.79
N ARG A 211 -12.74 0.55 -27.77
CA ARG A 211 -13.30 1.13 -28.99
C ARG A 211 -12.74 0.52 -30.28
N ILE A 212 -11.42 0.26 -30.37
CA ILE A 212 -10.76 -0.18 -31.61
C ILE A 212 -10.81 -1.70 -31.74
N ARG A 213 -10.28 -2.42 -30.74
CA ARG A 213 -10.25 -3.89 -30.69
C ARG A 213 -10.71 -4.42 -29.33
N PRO A 214 -12.03 -4.43 -29.06
CA PRO A 214 -12.56 -4.88 -27.78
C PRO A 214 -12.10 -6.29 -27.40
N GLY A 215 -11.61 -6.44 -26.16
CA GLY A 215 -11.22 -7.72 -25.60
C GLY A 215 -9.85 -8.27 -26.03
N LYS A 216 -9.10 -7.59 -26.90
CA LYS A 216 -7.73 -8.00 -27.32
C LYS A 216 -6.67 -7.60 -26.26
N VAL A 217 -6.86 -8.09 -25.03
CA VAL A 217 -6.02 -7.72 -23.87
C VAL A 217 -4.55 -8.08 -24.09
N ALA A 218 -4.24 -9.29 -24.57
CA ALA A 218 -2.85 -9.75 -24.76
C ALA A 218 -2.09 -8.90 -25.80
N GLU A 219 -2.76 -8.56 -26.91
CA GLU A 219 -2.19 -7.71 -27.96
C GLU A 219 -1.89 -6.32 -27.42
N MET A 220 -2.86 -5.70 -26.72
CA MET A 220 -2.67 -4.38 -26.13
C MET A 220 -1.63 -4.39 -25.01
N SER A 221 -1.53 -5.47 -24.24
CA SER A 221 -0.51 -5.63 -23.22
C SER A 221 0.90 -5.61 -23.83
N ALA A 222 1.11 -6.35 -24.91
CA ALA A 222 2.40 -6.35 -25.61
C ALA A 222 2.77 -4.95 -26.12
N ILE A 223 1.82 -4.25 -26.78
CA ILE A 223 2.03 -2.87 -27.24
C ILE A 223 2.31 -1.94 -26.05
N GLY A 224 1.53 -2.01 -24.97
CA GLY A 224 1.68 -1.18 -23.79
C GLY A 224 3.05 -1.37 -23.12
N VAL A 225 3.50 -2.61 -22.98
CA VAL A 225 4.84 -2.91 -22.42
C VAL A 225 5.96 -2.35 -23.31
N ILE A 226 5.86 -2.50 -24.63
CA ILE A 226 6.85 -1.95 -25.56
C ILE A 226 6.92 -0.42 -25.44
N LEU A 227 5.76 0.25 -25.40
CA LEU A 227 5.69 1.70 -25.26
C LEU A 227 6.20 2.16 -23.89
N LEU A 228 5.93 1.41 -22.82
CA LEU A 228 6.44 1.69 -21.48
C LEU A 228 7.97 1.56 -21.44
N LEU A 229 8.53 0.47 -21.98
CA LEU A 229 9.98 0.30 -22.05
C LEU A 229 10.63 1.39 -22.90
N PHE A 230 9.99 1.80 -24.00
CA PHE A 230 10.44 2.93 -24.79
C PHE A 230 10.44 4.24 -23.96
N ALA A 231 9.38 4.49 -23.17
CA ALA A 231 9.32 5.67 -22.29
C ALA A 231 10.44 5.66 -21.24
N VAL A 232 10.71 4.51 -20.62
CA VAL A 232 11.83 4.35 -19.66
C VAL A 232 13.17 4.60 -20.33
N PHE A 233 13.41 3.96 -21.48
CA PHE A 233 14.67 4.10 -22.19
C PHE A 233 14.92 5.52 -22.71
N SER A 234 13.91 6.13 -23.33
CA SER A 234 14.01 7.51 -23.86
C SER A 234 14.15 8.53 -22.74
N GLY A 235 13.54 8.29 -21.58
CA GLY A 235 13.67 9.17 -20.41
C GLY A 235 15.12 9.33 -19.91
N HIS A 236 15.97 8.31 -20.10
CA HIS A 236 17.40 8.40 -19.76
C HIS A 236 18.13 9.54 -20.50
N TYR A 237 17.68 9.91 -21.69
CA TYR A 237 18.29 10.96 -22.51
C TYR A 237 17.73 12.36 -22.25
N ILE A 238 16.77 12.52 -21.33
CA ILE A 238 16.16 13.81 -21.02
C ILE A 238 17.08 14.72 -20.20
N PRO A 239 17.78 14.24 -19.13
CA PRO A 239 18.70 15.07 -18.38
C PRO A 239 19.77 15.71 -19.27
N GLY A 240 19.90 17.04 -19.20
CA GLY A 240 20.85 17.82 -20.01
C GLY A 240 20.46 18.02 -21.48
N SER A 241 19.28 17.51 -21.91
CA SER A 241 18.73 17.77 -23.25
C SER A 241 17.92 19.09 -23.29
N PHE A 242 17.46 19.50 -24.47
CA PHE A 242 16.55 20.64 -24.62
C PHE A 242 15.19 20.45 -23.92
N LEU A 243 14.82 19.20 -23.59
CA LEU A 243 13.60 18.86 -22.85
C LEU A 243 13.79 18.92 -21.33
N ASP A 244 15.01 18.92 -20.82
CA ASP A 244 15.29 18.95 -19.37
C ASP A 244 14.48 20.04 -18.62
N PRO A 245 14.46 21.32 -19.05
CA PRO A 245 13.72 22.36 -18.32
C PRO A 245 12.21 22.10 -18.20
N PHE A 246 11.63 21.34 -19.10
CA PHE A 246 10.20 21.01 -19.07
C PHE A 246 9.86 19.90 -18.06
N PHE A 247 10.83 19.04 -17.76
CA PHE A 247 10.62 17.88 -16.87
C PHE A 247 11.39 17.99 -15.55
N ASN A 248 12.29 18.95 -15.40
CA ASN A 248 13.00 19.24 -14.17
C ASN A 248 12.17 20.21 -13.31
N LEU A 249 11.10 19.65 -12.72
CA LEU A 249 10.10 20.42 -12.02
C LEU A 249 10.51 20.70 -10.57
N SER A 250 10.21 21.92 -10.10
CA SER A 250 10.31 22.27 -8.68
C SER A 250 9.27 21.49 -7.84
N LYS A 251 9.48 21.41 -6.52
CA LYS A 251 8.50 20.76 -5.62
C LYS A 251 7.10 21.32 -5.79
N ASN A 252 6.95 22.65 -5.84
CA ASN A 252 5.64 23.29 -5.98
C ASN A 252 4.98 22.98 -7.33
N SER A 253 5.78 22.97 -8.41
CA SER A 253 5.29 22.61 -9.75
C SER A 253 4.87 21.13 -9.80
N LEU A 254 5.59 20.24 -9.11
CA LEU A 254 5.21 18.83 -8.99
C LEU A 254 3.90 18.64 -8.22
N VAL A 255 3.72 19.33 -7.08
CA VAL A 255 2.46 19.29 -6.33
C VAL A 255 1.29 19.69 -7.22
N LEU A 256 1.43 20.81 -7.96
CA LEU A 256 0.39 21.28 -8.88
C LEU A 256 0.14 20.28 -10.01
N SER A 257 1.19 19.73 -10.61
CA SER A 257 1.07 18.74 -11.71
C SER A 257 0.36 17.48 -11.26
N ILE A 258 0.71 16.95 -10.07
CA ILE A 258 0.06 15.77 -9.49
C ILE A 258 -1.39 16.07 -9.12
N ALA A 259 -1.69 17.28 -8.61
CA ALA A 259 -3.04 17.71 -8.29
C ALA A 259 -3.92 17.77 -9.54
N ILE A 260 -3.46 18.41 -10.61
CA ILE A 260 -4.16 18.49 -11.90
C ILE A 260 -4.39 17.08 -12.46
N TYR A 261 -3.36 16.26 -12.46
CA TYR A 261 -3.45 14.88 -12.93
C TYR A 261 -4.45 14.05 -12.10
N GLY A 262 -4.37 14.08 -10.76
CA GLY A 262 -5.28 13.36 -9.88
C GLY A 262 -6.75 13.82 -10.03
N PHE A 263 -6.97 15.12 -10.28
CA PHE A 263 -8.29 15.67 -10.61
C PHE A 263 -8.82 15.05 -11.91
N ILE A 264 -8.03 15.08 -12.98
CA ILE A 264 -8.42 14.52 -14.29
C ILE A 264 -8.71 13.02 -14.16
N ALA A 265 -7.82 12.26 -13.51
CA ALA A 265 -7.98 10.83 -13.31
C ALA A 265 -9.22 10.47 -12.46
N SER A 266 -9.60 11.36 -11.52
CA SER A 266 -10.80 11.17 -10.69
C SER A 266 -12.10 11.41 -11.48
N VAL A 267 -12.13 12.36 -12.40
CA VAL A 267 -13.34 12.76 -13.15
C VAL A 267 -13.59 11.88 -14.38
N LEU A 268 -12.52 11.50 -15.11
CA LEU A 268 -12.65 10.69 -16.33
C LEU A 268 -13.23 9.28 -16.03
N PRO A 269 -13.92 8.65 -17.00
CA PRO A 269 -14.35 7.26 -16.88
C PRO A 269 -13.20 6.33 -16.53
N VAL A 270 -13.45 5.37 -15.62
CA VAL A 270 -12.41 4.45 -15.08
C VAL A 270 -11.70 3.67 -16.19
N TRP A 271 -12.44 3.25 -17.21
CA TRP A 271 -11.92 2.46 -18.34
C TRP A 271 -11.01 3.24 -19.29
N LEU A 272 -11.12 4.58 -19.29
CA LEU A 272 -10.39 5.41 -20.27
C LEU A 272 -8.94 5.68 -19.82
N LEU A 273 -8.72 6.00 -18.56
CA LEU A 273 -7.40 6.38 -18.04
C LEU A 273 -6.97 5.51 -16.85
N LEU A 274 -7.77 5.44 -15.79
CA LEU A 274 -7.36 4.86 -14.52
C LEU A 274 -7.01 3.38 -14.66
N ALA A 275 -7.94 2.54 -15.11
CA ALA A 275 -7.73 1.10 -15.21
C ALA A 275 -6.62 0.72 -16.21
N PRO A 276 -6.52 1.29 -17.42
CA PRO A 276 -5.42 1.02 -18.33
C PRO A 276 -4.06 1.46 -17.79
N ARG A 277 -4.00 2.62 -17.10
CA ARG A 277 -2.76 3.12 -16.52
C ARG A 277 -2.27 2.25 -15.37
N ASP A 278 -3.17 1.86 -14.48
CA ASP A 278 -2.86 0.97 -13.37
C ASP A 278 -2.41 -0.40 -13.88
N TYR A 279 -3.08 -0.92 -14.90
CA TYR A 279 -2.70 -2.15 -15.56
C TYR A 279 -1.33 -2.05 -16.23
N LEU A 280 -1.03 -0.96 -16.91
CA LEU A 280 0.28 -0.69 -17.50
C LEU A 280 1.38 -0.60 -16.43
N SER A 281 1.11 0.13 -15.34
CA SER A 281 2.07 0.28 -14.24
C SER A 281 2.36 -1.04 -13.53
N THR A 282 1.39 -1.96 -13.51
CA THR A 282 1.54 -3.29 -12.91
C THR A 282 2.64 -4.11 -13.60
N TYR A 283 2.81 -3.99 -14.91
CA TYR A 283 3.94 -4.64 -15.60
C TYR A 283 5.28 -4.13 -15.12
N MET A 284 5.38 -2.80 -14.93
CA MET A 284 6.60 -2.19 -14.37
C MET A 284 6.83 -2.67 -12.93
N LYS A 285 5.77 -2.65 -12.10
CA LYS A 285 5.83 -3.05 -10.69
C LYS A 285 6.25 -4.52 -10.55
N ILE A 286 5.50 -5.43 -11.15
CA ILE A 286 5.77 -6.87 -11.05
C ILE A 286 7.09 -7.22 -11.77
N GLY A 287 7.33 -6.64 -12.94
CA GLY A 287 8.55 -6.88 -13.72
C GLY A 287 9.81 -6.49 -12.97
N THR A 288 9.82 -5.31 -12.35
CA THR A 288 10.98 -4.83 -11.55
C THR A 288 11.19 -5.69 -10.31
N ILE A 289 10.13 -6.05 -9.58
CA ILE A 289 10.24 -6.91 -8.40
C ILE A 289 10.66 -8.32 -8.77
N PHE A 290 10.16 -8.85 -9.89
CA PHE A 290 10.60 -10.13 -10.42
C PHE A 290 12.09 -10.09 -10.81
N LEU A 291 12.52 -9.04 -11.50
CA LEU A 291 13.93 -8.85 -11.86
C LEU A 291 14.81 -8.73 -10.60
N LEU A 292 14.32 -8.02 -9.57
CA LEU A 292 15.03 -7.91 -8.29
C LEU A 292 15.13 -9.27 -7.59
N ALA A 293 14.07 -10.07 -7.59
CA ALA A 293 14.09 -11.42 -7.03
C ALA A 293 15.07 -12.34 -7.81
N VAL A 294 15.08 -12.27 -9.14
CA VAL A 294 16.06 -12.97 -9.98
C VAL A 294 17.49 -12.51 -9.66
N GLY A 295 17.70 -11.20 -9.50
CA GLY A 295 18.99 -10.64 -9.09
C GLY A 295 19.44 -11.20 -7.73
N VAL A 296 18.56 -11.23 -6.74
CA VAL A 296 18.86 -11.85 -5.43
C VAL A 296 19.19 -13.33 -5.55
N ILE A 297 18.48 -14.09 -6.40
CA ILE A 297 18.75 -15.51 -6.60
C ILE A 297 20.12 -15.73 -7.29
N MET A 298 20.46 -14.89 -8.26
CA MET A 298 21.72 -15.00 -9.01
C MET A 298 22.94 -14.61 -8.19
N ILE A 299 22.83 -13.52 -7.42
CA ILE A 299 23.97 -12.93 -6.68
C ILE A 299 24.05 -13.49 -5.27
N ALA A 300 22.92 -13.93 -4.72
CA ALA A 300 22.80 -14.47 -3.36
C ALA A 300 23.46 -13.55 -2.31
N PRO A 301 23.09 -12.25 -2.24
CA PRO A 301 23.78 -11.30 -1.38
C PRO A 301 23.59 -11.65 0.10
N THR A 302 24.62 -11.40 0.88
CA THR A 302 24.59 -11.60 2.33
C THR A 302 23.83 -10.45 3.00
N ILE A 303 22.91 -10.77 3.90
CA ILE A 303 22.26 -9.80 4.78
C ILE A 303 23.30 -9.25 5.76
N GLN A 304 23.49 -7.93 5.78
CA GLN A 304 24.43 -7.23 6.65
C GLN A 304 23.79 -6.79 7.96
N MET A 305 22.48 -6.48 7.94
CA MET A 305 21.73 -6.09 9.11
C MET A 305 21.59 -7.29 10.08
N PRO A 306 21.81 -7.12 11.39
CA PRO A 306 21.61 -8.21 12.36
C PRO A 306 20.14 -8.64 12.43
N PRO A 307 19.87 -9.85 12.96
CA PRO A 307 18.50 -10.35 13.13
C PRO A 307 17.62 -9.36 13.91
N VAL A 308 18.10 -8.87 15.03
CA VAL A 308 17.45 -7.84 15.86
C VAL A 308 18.50 -6.83 16.27
N THR A 309 18.20 -5.54 16.13
CA THR A 309 19.09 -4.47 16.61
C THR A 309 18.70 -4.04 18.03
N ARG A 310 19.60 -3.33 18.71
CA ARG A 310 19.32 -2.71 20.01
C ARG A 310 18.16 -1.71 19.99
N PHE A 311 17.78 -1.19 18.82
CA PHE A 311 16.67 -0.26 18.67
C PHE A 311 15.29 -0.92 18.84
N ALA A 312 15.23 -2.24 19.04
CA ALA A 312 14.00 -2.91 19.47
C ALA A 312 13.46 -2.33 20.79
N GLU A 313 14.34 -1.84 21.67
CA GLU A 313 13.98 -1.15 22.91
C GLU A 313 13.65 0.34 22.73
N GLY A 314 13.78 0.87 21.52
CA GLY A 314 13.54 2.28 21.17
C GLY A 314 14.82 3.10 21.01
N GLY A 315 14.66 4.42 20.86
CA GLY A 315 15.77 5.35 20.72
C GLY A 315 16.50 5.29 19.39
N GLY A 316 15.88 4.73 18.35
CA GLY A 316 16.46 4.65 17.02
C GLY A 316 16.49 5.99 16.28
N PRO A 317 17.47 6.19 15.39
CA PRO A 317 17.66 7.45 14.67
C PRO A 317 16.60 7.71 13.59
N ILE A 318 15.93 6.67 13.10
CA ILE A 318 14.90 6.76 12.06
C ILE A 318 13.51 6.72 12.72
N ILE A 319 13.28 5.70 13.55
CA ILE A 319 12.04 5.50 14.29
C ILE A 319 12.37 5.57 15.78
N PRO A 320 11.94 6.61 16.50
CA PRO A 320 12.36 6.82 17.89
C PRO A 320 11.71 5.85 18.87
N GLY A 321 10.57 5.24 18.50
CA GLY A 321 9.82 4.35 19.36
C GLY A 321 10.37 2.92 19.41
N ARG A 322 9.81 2.13 20.35
CA ARG A 322 10.13 0.71 20.50
C ARG A 322 9.60 -0.12 19.32
N LEU A 323 10.14 -1.33 19.15
CA LEU A 323 9.67 -2.27 18.14
C LEU A 323 8.14 -2.44 18.20
N PHE A 324 7.57 -2.71 19.37
CA PHE A 324 6.12 -2.65 19.57
C PHE A 324 5.74 -1.28 20.15
N PRO A 325 4.85 -0.55 19.52
CA PRO A 325 4.03 -0.86 18.34
C PRO A 325 4.63 -0.36 17.00
N PHE A 326 5.79 0.34 16.99
CA PHE A 326 6.20 1.16 15.84
C PHE A 326 6.57 0.35 14.60
N MET A 327 7.16 -0.83 14.73
CA MET A 327 7.43 -1.68 13.58
C MET A 327 6.12 -2.04 12.84
N PHE A 328 5.09 -2.37 13.60
CA PHE A 328 3.79 -2.81 13.07
C PHE A 328 3.05 -1.69 12.32
N ILE A 329 3.12 -0.45 12.81
CA ILE A 329 2.54 0.70 12.12
C ILE A 329 3.41 1.21 10.96
N THR A 330 4.72 0.98 11.00
CA THR A 330 5.64 1.36 9.94
C THR A 330 5.50 0.42 8.74
N ILE A 331 5.46 -0.90 8.98
CA ILE A 331 5.16 -1.90 7.95
C ILE A 331 3.65 -2.13 7.90
N ALA A 332 2.90 -1.11 7.55
CA ALA A 332 1.45 -1.22 7.44
C ALA A 332 1.04 -1.89 6.11
N CYS A 333 1.30 -1.27 4.97
CA CYS A 333 0.79 -1.74 3.69
C CYS A 333 1.31 -3.13 3.30
N GLY A 334 2.59 -3.41 3.46
CA GLY A 334 3.17 -4.72 3.12
C GLY A 334 2.70 -5.90 3.99
N ALA A 335 1.94 -5.63 5.07
CA ALA A 335 1.41 -6.65 5.97
C ALA A 335 -0.11 -6.58 6.10
N ILE A 336 -0.64 -5.50 6.69
CA ILE A 336 -2.09 -5.26 6.84
C ILE A 336 -2.33 -3.76 6.62
N SER A 337 -3.10 -3.39 5.60
CA SER A 337 -3.34 -2.00 5.25
C SER A 337 -4.83 -1.66 5.22
N GLY A 338 -5.21 -0.66 5.98
CA GLY A 338 -6.57 -0.14 5.96
C GLY A 338 -6.94 0.52 4.63
N PHE A 339 -5.95 1.16 3.97
CA PHE A 339 -6.17 1.76 2.65
C PHE A 339 -6.69 0.75 1.62
N HIS A 340 -6.28 -0.53 1.72
CA HIS A 340 -6.77 -1.59 0.85
C HIS A 340 -8.28 -1.80 0.95
N SER A 341 -8.88 -1.61 2.14
CA SER A 341 -10.33 -1.70 2.29
C SER A 341 -11.09 -0.65 1.48
N LEU A 342 -10.46 0.50 1.25
CA LEU A 342 -11.03 1.57 0.44
C LEU A 342 -11.02 1.21 -1.06
N ILE A 343 -9.99 0.53 -1.52
CA ILE A 343 -9.91 0.01 -2.89
C ILE A 343 -10.85 -1.20 -3.06
N SER A 344 -10.80 -2.13 -2.10
CA SER A 344 -11.65 -3.34 -2.06
C SER A 344 -13.14 -3.03 -1.94
N SER A 345 -13.54 -1.86 -1.45
CA SER A 345 -14.93 -1.39 -1.40
C SER A 345 -15.22 -0.17 -2.28
N GLY A 346 -14.21 0.38 -2.95
CA GLY A 346 -14.32 1.58 -3.78
C GLY A 346 -14.45 1.28 -5.26
N THR A 347 -13.32 1.05 -5.92
CA THR A 347 -13.25 0.87 -7.38
C THR A 347 -13.43 -0.58 -7.80
N THR A 348 -12.71 -1.51 -7.18
CA THR A 348 -12.64 -2.92 -7.58
C THR A 348 -13.99 -3.63 -7.66
N PRO A 349 -14.91 -3.52 -6.69
CA PRO A 349 -16.20 -4.23 -6.74
C PRO A 349 -17.11 -3.73 -7.85
N LYS A 350 -16.91 -2.50 -8.33
CA LYS A 350 -17.65 -1.89 -9.42
C LYS A 350 -17.16 -2.31 -10.81
N MET A 351 -16.04 -3.04 -10.85
CA MET A 351 -15.39 -3.52 -12.07
C MET A 351 -15.37 -5.05 -12.18
N LEU A 352 -15.71 -5.77 -11.11
CA LEU A 352 -15.64 -7.22 -11.01
C LEU A 352 -16.70 -7.89 -11.88
N MET A 353 -16.27 -8.74 -12.84
CA MET A 353 -17.19 -9.47 -13.73
C MET A 353 -17.78 -10.73 -13.09
N ASN A 354 -17.01 -11.44 -12.28
CA ASN A 354 -17.45 -12.71 -11.68
C ASN A 354 -16.98 -12.80 -10.24
N GLU A 355 -17.85 -13.25 -9.35
CA GLU A 355 -17.56 -13.39 -7.93
C GLU A 355 -16.42 -14.38 -7.64
N ARG A 356 -16.22 -15.39 -8.50
CA ARG A 356 -15.10 -16.36 -8.41
C ARG A 356 -13.72 -15.72 -8.49
N ASP A 357 -13.62 -14.49 -9.04
CA ASP A 357 -12.35 -13.80 -9.20
C ASP A 357 -11.94 -13.04 -7.92
N ILE A 358 -12.81 -12.95 -6.90
CA ILE A 358 -12.52 -12.30 -5.61
C ILE A 358 -11.23 -12.83 -4.95
N PRO A 359 -11.01 -14.17 -4.83
CA PRO A 359 -9.76 -14.67 -4.23
C PRO A 359 -8.53 -14.34 -5.08
N PHE A 360 -8.65 -14.38 -6.39
CA PHE A 360 -7.54 -14.02 -7.28
C PHE A 360 -7.14 -12.56 -7.12
N ILE A 361 -8.13 -11.67 -7.05
CA ILE A 361 -7.91 -10.22 -6.99
C ILE A 361 -7.56 -9.80 -5.55
N GLY A 362 -8.43 -10.03 -4.56
CA GLY A 362 -8.20 -9.55 -3.20
C GLY A 362 -7.07 -10.30 -2.49
N PHE A 363 -7.13 -11.64 -2.48
CA PHE A 363 -6.13 -12.45 -1.79
C PHE A 363 -4.79 -12.47 -2.54
N GLY A 364 -4.85 -12.70 -3.87
CA GLY A 364 -3.66 -12.82 -4.71
C GLY A 364 -2.84 -11.53 -4.78
N ALA A 365 -3.48 -10.37 -4.98
CA ALA A 365 -2.77 -9.10 -5.06
C ALA A 365 -2.08 -8.73 -3.75
N MET A 366 -2.71 -9.01 -2.59
CA MET A 366 -2.10 -8.76 -1.29
C MET A 366 -0.87 -9.64 -1.04
N LEU A 367 -0.87 -10.90 -1.47
CA LEU A 367 0.33 -11.75 -1.38
C LEU A 367 1.48 -11.23 -2.26
N VAL A 368 1.17 -10.75 -3.46
CA VAL A 368 2.17 -10.13 -4.33
C VAL A 368 2.73 -8.87 -3.68
N GLU A 369 1.89 -8.06 -3.03
CA GLU A 369 2.35 -6.89 -2.28
C GLU A 369 3.22 -7.26 -1.07
N GLY A 370 2.85 -8.30 -0.32
CA GLY A 370 3.70 -8.84 0.75
C GLY A 370 5.07 -9.27 0.22
N PHE A 371 5.14 -9.87 -0.98
CA PHE A 371 6.40 -10.21 -1.62
C PHE A 371 7.21 -8.96 -2.01
N VAL A 372 6.57 -7.90 -2.51
CA VAL A 372 7.22 -6.60 -2.73
C VAL A 372 7.86 -6.08 -1.45
N ALA A 373 7.15 -6.16 -0.33
CA ALA A 373 7.65 -5.72 0.99
C ALA A 373 8.88 -6.54 1.46
N VAL A 374 8.89 -7.85 1.21
CA VAL A 374 10.06 -8.70 1.47
C VAL A 374 11.26 -8.26 0.62
N MET A 375 11.04 -7.98 -0.67
CA MET A 375 12.11 -7.51 -1.55
C MET A 375 12.67 -6.15 -1.15
N ALA A 376 11.81 -5.23 -0.68
CA ALA A 376 12.24 -3.95 -0.13
C ALA A 376 13.06 -4.13 1.16
N LEU A 377 12.63 -5.02 2.07
CA LEU A 377 13.40 -5.34 3.27
C LEU A 377 14.77 -5.91 2.94
N ILE A 378 14.88 -6.79 1.95
CA ILE A 378 16.15 -7.32 1.47
C ILE A 378 17.05 -6.19 0.96
N ALA A 379 16.51 -5.29 0.13
CA ALA A 379 17.27 -4.13 -0.38
C ALA A 379 17.80 -3.23 0.75
N ALA A 380 17.05 -3.08 1.85
CA ALA A 380 17.52 -2.37 3.04
C ALA A 380 18.65 -3.10 3.76
N THR A 381 18.48 -4.40 3.97
CA THR A 381 19.26 -5.19 4.92
C THR A 381 20.54 -5.76 4.34
N ILE A 382 20.74 -5.67 3.02
CA ILE A 382 22.03 -5.94 2.36
C ILE A 382 23.01 -4.76 2.48
N LEU A 383 22.53 -3.55 2.82
CA LEU A 383 23.38 -2.41 3.09
C LEU A 383 24.10 -2.60 4.43
N ILE A 384 25.34 -2.11 4.53
CA ILE A 384 26.06 -2.06 5.80
C ILE A 384 25.25 -1.19 6.77
N PRO A 385 25.01 -1.62 8.02
CA PRO A 385 24.14 -0.91 8.94
C PRO A 385 24.51 0.57 9.13
N GLY A 386 25.80 0.91 9.23
CA GLY A 386 26.26 2.30 9.33
C GLY A 386 25.86 3.14 8.13
N ASP A 387 26.05 2.61 6.91
CA ASP A 387 25.68 3.30 5.67
C ASP A 387 24.16 3.44 5.53
N TYR A 388 23.39 2.39 5.91
CA TYR A 388 21.93 2.44 5.95
C TYR A 388 21.44 3.58 6.89
N PHE A 389 22.02 3.70 8.08
CA PHE A 389 21.66 4.78 9.01
C PHE A 389 22.13 6.14 8.53
N ALA A 390 23.31 6.25 7.87
CA ALA A 390 23.80 7.48 7.29
C ALA A 390 22.89 8.01 6.17
N ILE A 391 22.31 7.14 5.36
CA ILE A 391 21.32 7.53 4.33
C ILE A 391 20.04 8.04 4.99
N ASN A 392 19.50 7.29 5.96
CA ASN A 392 18.13 7.49 6.47
C ASN A 392 18.04 8.45 7.67
N SER A 393 19.15 8.95 8.22
CA SER A 393 19.16 9.91 9.34
C SER A 393 20.00 11.13 9.03
N LYS A 394 19.84 12.18 9.86
CA LYS A 394 20.64 13.40 9.81
C LYS A 394 21.74 13.40 10.88
N LEU A 395 22.04 12.26 11.48
CA LEU A 395 23.13 12.15 12.44
C LEU A 395 24.49 12.27 11.74
N SER A 396 25.47 12.85 12.42
CA SER A 396 26.85 12.86 11.92
C SER A 396 27.45 11.46 11.93
N PHE A 397 28.48 11.22 11.15
CA PHE A 397 29.14 9.90 11.08
C PHE A 397 29.76 9.52 12.42
N GLU A 398 30.29 10.50 13.17
CA GLU A 398 30.81 10.29 14.53
C GLU A 398 29.70 9.87 15.50
N ALA A 399 28.52 10.49 15.41
CA ALA A 399 27.37 10.12 16.23
C ALA A 399 26.88 8.70 15.89
N LEU A 400 26.89 8.30 14.62
CA LEU A 400 26.56 6.93 14.21
C LEU A 400 27.58 5.93 14.71
N ALA A 401 28.87 6.23 14.64
CA ALA A 401 29.93 5.38 15.19
C ALA A 401 29.81 5.23 16.72
N ALA A 402 29.53 6.34 17.43
CA ALA A 402 29.33 6.34 18.89
C ALA A 402 28.16 5.44 19.33
N ILE A 403 27.16 5.30 18.47
CA ILE A 403 26.05 4.38 18.70
C ILE A 403 26.27 2.97 18.11
N GLY A 404 27.52 2.61 17.76
CA GLY A 404 27.91 1.26 17.32
C GLY A 404 27.60 0.92 15.86
N PHE A 405 27.37 1.93 15.01
CA PHE A 405 27.11 1.79 13.58
C PHE A 405 28.05 2.68 12.76
N PRO A 406 29.35 2.32 12.67
CA PRO A 406 30.32 3.11 11.90
C PRO A 406 29.93 3.10 10.42
N VAL A 407 30.10 4.26 9.78
CA VAL A 407 29.87 4.44 8.34
C VAL A 407 31.10 3.97 7.58
N GLU A 408 30.93 3.11 6.58
CA GLU A 408 32.04 2.47 5.89
C GLU A 408 32.16 2.86 4.42
N ARG A 409 31.05 2.85 3.66
CA ARG A 409 31.05 2.96 2.20
C ARG A 409 30.19 4.09 1.64
N ILE A 410 29.68 4.98 2.45
CA ILE A 410 28.72 6.00 2.01
C ILE A 410 29.30 6.92 0.92
N SER A 411 30.59 7.27 1.01
CA SER A 411 31.27 8.09 0.00
C SER A 411 31.41 7.34 -1.32
N GLU A 412 31.82 6.07 -1.27
CA GLU A 412 31.90 5.19 -2.45
C GLU A 412 30.54 5.03 -3.11
N LEU A 413 29.48 4.79 -2.31
CA LEU A 413 28.12 4.68 -2.82
C LEU A 413 27.66 5.97 -3.51
N SER A 414 27.97 7.14 -2.92
CA SER A 414 27.65 8.45 -3.50
C SER A 414 28.37 8.67 -4.84
N GLU A 415 29.64 8.29 -4.95
CA GLU A 415 30.39 8.32 -6.20
C GLU A 415 29.81 7.38 -7.26
N MET A 416 29.49 6.13 -6.85
CA MET A 416 28.92 5.11 -7.74
C MET A 416 27.58 5.54 -8.33
N VAL A 417 26.71 6.23 -7.57
CA VAL A 417 25.41 6.71 -8.06
C VAL A 417 25.47 8.14 -8.62
N LYS A 418 26.61 8.80 -8.52
CA LYS A 418 26.85 10.20 -8.95
C LYS A 418 25.95 11.22 -8.23
N THR A 419 25.59 10.94 -7.00
CA THR A 419 24.71 11.78 -6.19
C THR A 419 25.02 11.55 -4.72
N ASP A 420 25.09 12.62 -3.91
CA ASP A 420 25.23 12.47 -2.47
C ASP A 420 23.99 11.79 -1.88
N VAL A 421 24.19 10.63 -1.25
CA VAL A 421 23.11 9.82 -0.68
C VAL A 421 22.98 9.99 0.84
N ALA A 422 23.94 10.66 1.50
CA ALA A 422 23.91 10.85 2.95
C ALA A 422 22.81 11.83 3.38
N GLY A 423 22.23 11.60 4.56
CA GLY A 423 21.27 12.51 5.18
C GLY A 423 19.96 12.70 4.39
N ARG A 424 19.53 11.68 3.66
CA ARG A 424 18.28 11.67 2.87
C ARG A 424 17.22 10.76 3.48
N PRO A 425 16.61 11.15 4.61
CA PRO A 425 15.61 10.32 5.31
C PRO A 425 14.37 10.11 4.44
N GLY A 426 13.70 8.97 4.68
CA GLY A 426 12.41 8.65 4.04
C GLY A 426 12.40 7.32 3.28
N GLY A 427 13.53 6.58 3.24
CA GLY A 427 13.60 5.22 2.69
C GLY A 427 13.84 5.12 1.18
N ALA A 428 13.40 6.11 0.39
CA ALA A 428 13.49 6.09 -1.07
C ALA A 428 14.93 5.92 -1.58
N VAL A 429 15.85 6.71 -1.06
CA VAL A 429 17.27 6.68 -1.48
C VAL A 429 17.92 5.36 -1.08
N SER A 430 17.69 4.86 0.11
CA SER A 430 18.24 3.57 0.55
C SER A 430 17.66 2.39 -0.24
N LEU A 431 16.36 2.42 -0.60
CA LEU A 431 15.76 1.46 -1.52
C LEU A 431 16.47 1.49 -2.89
N ALA A 432 16.66 2.69 -3.43
CA ALA A 432 17.29 2.87 -4.73
C ALA A 432 18.75 2.40 -4.73
N VAL A 433 19.52 2.70 -3.68
CA VAL A 433 20.90 2.22 -3.50
C VAL A 433 20.95 0.70 -3.36
N GLY A 434 20.07 0.11 -2.53
CA GLY A 434 20.01 -1.34 -2.34
C GLY A 434 19.64 -2.09 -3.63
N MET A 435 18.60 -1.63 -4.34
CA MET A 435 18.20 -2.20 -5.64
C MET A 435 19.32 -2.07 -6.68
N ALA A 436 19.92 -0.89 -6.79
CA ALA A 436 21.01 -0.62 -7.72
C ALA A 436 22.25 -1.48 -7.41
N SER A 437 22.54 -1.73 -6.13
CA SER A 437 23.63 -2.61 -5.70
C SER A 437 23.40 -4.04 -6.17
N ILE A 438 22.19 -4.59 -6.05
CA ILE A 438 21.83 -5.92 -6.52
C ILE A 438 21.94 -5.99 -8.05
N PHE A 439 21.33 -5.04 -8.77
CA PHE A 439 21.33 -5.07 -10.24
C PHE A 439 22.74 -4.90 -10.83
N SER A 440 23.53 -4.01 -10.25
CA SER A 440 24.91 -3.78 -10.72
C SER A 440 25.86 -4.93 -10.42
N ALA A 441 25.53 -5.81 -9.46
CA ALA A 441 26.30 -6.99 -9.17
C ALA A 441 26.03 -8.13 -10.17
N ILE A 442 24.96 -8.07 -10.97
CA ILE A 442 24.67 -9.05 -12.02
C ILE A 442 25.78 -8.99 -13.09
N PRO A 443 26.31 -10.15 -13.54
CA PRO A 443 27.34 -10.18 -14.59
C PRO A 443 26.92 -9.40 -15.85
N GLY A 444 27.80 -8.52 -16.32
CA GLY A 444 27.53 -7.62 -17.45
C GLY A 444 26.84 -6.31 -17.11
N MET A 445 26.41 -6.09 -15.86
CA MET A 445 25.73 -4.87 -15.42
C MET A 445 26.64 -3.94 -14.59
N LYS A 446 27.91 -4.30 -14.37
CA LYS A 446 28.92 -3.45 -13.70
C LYS A 446 29.03 -2.10 -14.41
N GLY A 447 29.07 -1.01 -13.65
CA GLY A 447 29.15 0.35 -14.19
C GLY A 447 27.80 1.00 -14.49
N LEU A 448 26.68 0.26 -14.40
CA LEU A 448 25.32 0.80 -14.58
C LEU A 448 24.66 1.24 -13.27
N MET A 449 25.43 1.37 -12.18
CA MET A 449 24.92 1.77 -10.86
C MET A 449 24.11 3.08 -10.91
N PRO A 450 24.58 4.16 -11.58
CA PRO A 450 23.79 5.40 -11.68
C PRO A 450 22.47 5.21 -12.45
N TYR A 451 22.48 4.37 -13.48
CA TYR A 451 21.27 4.03 -14.24
C TYR A 451 20.24 3.32 -13.35
N TRP A 452 20.66 2.27 -12.65
CA TRP A 452 19.79 1.50 -11.77
C TRP A 452 19.27 2.30 -10.59
N TYR A 453 20.07 3.21 -10.04
CA TYR A 453 19.67 4.11 -8.97
C TYR A 453 18.53 5.04 -9.42
N ASN A 454 18.69 5.73 -10.54
CA ASN A 454 17.65 6.62 -11.07
C ASN A 454 16.42 5.85 -11.52
N PHE A 455 16.59 4.66 -12.10
CA PHE A 455 15.51 3.75 -12.42
C PHE A 455 14.69 3.37 -11.18
N ALA A 456 15.35 3.06 -10.07
CA ALA A 456 14.67 2.67 -8.83
C ALA A 456 13.88 3.84 -8.22
N LEU A 457 14.41 5.08 -8.25
CA LEU A 457 13.68 6.27 -7.82
C LEU A 457 12.43 6.54 -8.69
N MET A 458 12.56 6.43 -10.01
CA MET A 458 11.44 6.54 -10.94
C MET A 458 10.40 5.43 -10.69
N PHE A 459 10.85 4.20 -10.50
CA PHE A 459 10.02 3.04 -10.18
C PHE A 459 9.21 3.29 -8.92
N GLU A 460 9.81 3.81 -7.86
CA GLU A 460 9.14 4.15 -6.61
C GLU A 460 8.05 5.20 -6.83
N ALA A 461 8.36 6.28 -7.54
CA ALA A 461 7.38 7.34 -7.85
C ALA A 461 6.18 6.80 -8.64
N LEU A 462 6.42 5.95 -9.66
CA LEU A 462 5.36 5.29 -10.41
C LEU A 462 4.53 4.35 -9.53
N PHE A 463 5.19 3.67 -8.61
CA PHE A 463 4.55 2.76 -7.66
C PHE A 463 3.52 3.48 -6.80
N ILE A 464 3.87 4.67 -6.32
CA ILE A 464 3.03 5.45 -5.41
C ILE A 464 1.89 6.15 -6.14
N LEU A 465 2.16 6.70 -7.33
CA LEU A 465 1.23 7.60 -8.01
C LEU A 465 -0.11 6.92 -8.39
N THR A 466 -0.10 5.65 -8.74
CA THR A 466 -1.32 4.88 -9.02
C THR A 466 -2.22 4.73 -7.79
N THR A 467 -1.64 4.65 -6.60
CA THR A 467 -2.40 4.63 -5.34
C THR A 467 -3.04 6.00 -5.06
N VAL A 468 -2.35 7.09 -5.38
CA VAL A 468 -2.92 8.45 -5.27
C VAL A 468 -4.10 8.64 -6.22
N ASP A 469 -4.01 8.13 -7.44
CA ASP A 469 -5.07 8.23 -8.43
C ASP A 469 -6.35 7.49 -7.99
N ALA A 470 -6.19 6.21 -7.67
CA ALA A 470 -7.30 5.37 -7.21
C ALA A 470 -7.90 5.91 -5.90
N GLY A 471 -7.05 6.30 -4.95
CA GLY A 471 -7.45 6.86 -3.67
C GLY A 471 -8.20 8.18 -3.81
N THR A 472 -7.80 9.07 -4.72
CA THR A 472 -8.51 10.32 -4.99
C THR A 472 -9.93 10.05 -5.50
N ARG A 473 -10.11 9.07 -6.40
CA ARG A 473 -11.43 8.66 -6.86
C ARG A 473 -12.28 8.06 -5.73
N VAL A 474 -11.69 7.25 -4.87
CA VAL A 474 -12.40 6.66 -3.72
C VAL A 474 -12.83 7.74 -2.73
N ALA A 475 -11.96 8.71 -2.44
CA ALA A 475 -12.30 9.86 -1.59
C ALA A 475 -13.45 10.70 -2.19
N ARG A 476 -13.45 10.90 -3.52
CA ARG A 476 -14.58 11.51 -4.22
C ARG A 476 -15.88 10.73 -4.00
N PHE A 477 -15.88 9.41 -4.17
CA PHE A 477 -17.07 8.59 -3.92
C PHE A 477 -17.61 8.79 -2.53
N LEU A 478 -16.74 8.73 -1.53
CA LEU A 478 -17.12 8.88 -0.13
C LEU A 478 -17.71 10.27 0.15
N LEU A 479 -17.09 11.31 -0.41
CA LEU A 479 -17.60 12.69 -0.27
C LEU A 479 -18.96 12.86 -0.94
N GLN A 480 -19.16 12.26 -2.13
CA GLN A 480 -20.44 12.25 -2.83
C GLN A 480 -21.52 11.47 -2.06
N GLU A 481 -21.18 10.33 -1.45
CA GLU A 481 -22.09 9.56 -0.60
C GLU A 481 -22.54 10.35 0.62
N LEU A 482 -21.60 11.01 1.30
CA LEU A 482 -21.90 11.87 2.46
C LEU A 482 -22.76 13.08 2.05
N GLY A 483 -22.35 13.77 0.99
CA GLY A 483 -23.08 14.93 0.45
C GLY A 483 -24.47 14.58 -0.07
N GLY A 484 -24.63 13.37 -0.62
CA GLY A 484 -25.91 12.85 -1.11
C GLY A 484 -26.98 12.65 -0.02
N LYS A 485 -26.57 12.56 1.26
CA LYS A 485 -27.49 12.55 2.40
C LYS A 485 -28.15 13.91 2.62
N VAL A 486 -27.48 15.00 2.22
CA VAL A 486 -27.97 16.36 2.32
C VAL A 486 -28.63 16.82 1.00
N TYR A 487 -27.95 16.53 -0.12
CA TYR A 487 -28.41 16.91 -1.45
C TYR A 487 -28.32 15.70 -2.40
N LYS A 488 -29.47 15.07 -2.66
CA LYS A 488 -29.58 13.81 -3.41
C LYS A 488 -28.82 13.74 -4.76
N PRO A 489 -28.78 14.81 -5.60
CA PRO A 489 -28.03 14.76 -6.86
C PRO A 489 -26.54 14.47 -6.69
N LEU A 490 -25.92 14.84 -5.57
CA LEU A 490 -24.49 14.54 -5.30
C LEU A 490 -24.18 13.04 -5.29
N SER A 491 -25.14 12.19 -4.89
CA SER A 491 -24.92 10.74 -4.87
C SER A 491 -24.98 10.09 -6.26
N GLN A 492 -25.33 10.84 -7.32
CA GLN A 492 -25.41 10.31 -8.67
C GLN A 492 -24.05 10.36 -9.36
N THR A 493 -23.48 9.22 -9.69
CA THR A 493 -22.17 9.10 -10.36
C THR A 493 -22.13 9.73 -11.74
N ARG A 494 -23.27 9.82 -12.43
CA ARG A 494 -23.41 10.46 -13.76
C ARG A 494 -23.54 11.99 -13.69
N TRP A 495 -23.78 12.57 -12.51
CA TRP A 495 -23.94 14.01 -12.38
C TRP A 495 -22.59 14.72 -12.38
N LEU A 496 -22.19 15.21 -13.55
CA LEU A 496 -20.86 15.79 -13.80
C LEU A 496 -20.49 16.95 -12.84
N PRO A 497 -21.40 17.91 -12.52
CA PRO A 497 -21.05 18.97 -11.56
C PRO A 497 -20.71 18.44 -10.17
N GLY A 498 -21.39 17.38 -9.71
CA GLY A 498 -21.07 16.71 -8.43
C GLY A 498 -19.72 16.00 -8.47
N ASN A 499 -19.40 15.34 -9.59
CA ASN A 499 -18.10 14.69 -9.78
C ASN A 499 -16.96 15.72 -9.77
N ILE A 500 -17.11 16.81 -10.49
CA ILE A 500 -16.12 17.88 -10.58
C ILE A 500 -15.94 18.54 -9.21
N GLY A 501 -17.02 18.95 -8.55
CA GLY A 501 -16.97 19.63 -7.26
C GLY A 501 -16.36 18.76 -6.16
N ALA A 502 -16.77 17.50 -6.05
CA ALA A 502 -16.21 16.58 -5.06
C ALA A 502 -14.74 16.25 -5.34
N SER A 503 -14.35 16.04 -6.62
CA SER A 503 -12.94 15.82 -6.98
C SER A 503 -12.09 17.04 -6.66
N LEU A 504 -12.58 18.24 -6.97
CA LEU A 504 -11.85 19.49 -6.68
C LEU A 504 -11.61 19.67 -5.17
N LEU A 505 -12.63 19.42 -4.35
CA LEU A 505 -12.50 19.51 -2.88
C LEU A 505 -11.49 18.51 -2.34
N VAL A 506 -11.56 17.25 -2.77
CA VAL A 506 -10.62 16.20 -2.34
C VAL A 506 -9.20 16.52 -2.74
N VAL A 507 -8.99 16.89 -4.01
CA VAL A 507 -7.66 17.21 -4.54
C VAL A 507 -7.08 18.44 -3.86
N SER A 508 -7.89 19.49 -3.66
CA SER A 508 -7.43 20.68 -2.93
C SER A 508 -7.04 20.37 -1.49
N ALA A 509 -7.79 19.49 -0.81
CA ALA A 509 -7.49 19.11 0.57
C ALA A 509 -6.14 18.39 0.70
N TRP A 510 -5.92 17.31 -0.06
CA TRP A 510 -4.65 16.59 0.06
C TRP A 510 -3.46 17.35 -0.54
N SER A 511 -3.64 18.10 -1.62
CA SER A 511 -2.55 18.90 -2.22
C SER A 511 -2.14 20.08 -1.32
N TYR A 512 -3.09 20.70 -0.60
CA TYR A 512 -2.79 21.71 0.41
C TYR A 512 -1.93 21.14 1.55
N LEU A 513 -2.26 19.93 2.03
CA LEU A 513 -1.45 19.25 3.05
C LEU A 513 -0.04 18.92 2.54
N ILE A 514 0.13 18.55 1.26
CA ILE A 514 1.46 18.34 0.68
C ILE A 514 2.23 19.66 0.62
N TYR A 515 1.57 20.74 0.19
CA TYR A 515 2.20 22.05 0.05
C TYR A 515 2.68 22.63 1.39
N SER A 516 1.85 22.48 2.44
CA SER A 516 2.10 23.04 3.78
C SER A 516 2.82 22.09 4.73
N GLY A 517 2.84 20.77 4.45
CA GLY A 517 3.25 19.73 5.39
C GLY A 517 4.73 19.35 5.34
N ASN A 518 5.19 18.69 6.43
CA ASN A 518 6.50 18.12 6.55
C ASN A 518 6.41 16.59 6.65
N ILE A 519 7.28 15.86 5.94
CA ILE A 519 7.29 14.40 5.92
C ILE A 519 7.48 13.77 7.31
N SER A 520 8.20 14.44 8.20
CA SER A 520 8.46 13.94 9.56
C SER A 520 7.23 13.91 10.48
N SER A 521 6.18 14.65 10.15
CA SER A 521 4.91 14.65 10.87
C SER A 521 3.82 13.85 10.14
N ILE A 522 3.76 13.97 8.82
CA ILE A 522 2.71 13.31 8.01
C ILE A 522 2.90 11.78 8.00
N TRP A 523 4.14 11.27 7.89
CA TRP A 523 4.39 9.84 7.76
C TRP A 523 3.97 8.99 8.98
N PRO A 524 4.30 9.37 10.23
CA PRO A 524 3.81 8.63 11.41
C PRO A 524 2.28 8.67 11.54
N MET A 525 1.65 9.81 11.22
CA MET A 525 0.18 9.92 11.21
C MET A 525 -0.44 9.01 10.15
N PHE A 526 0.15 8.93 8.95
CA PHE A 526 -0.27 8.01 7.91
C PHE A 526 -0.27 6.55 8.39
N GLY A 527 0.80 6.13 9.09
CA GLY A 527 0.89 4.77 9.64
C GLY A 527 -0.24 4.46 10.61
N VAL A 528 -0.49 5.32 11.59
CA VAL A 528 -1.60 5.16 12.55
C VAL A 528 -2.96 5.20 11.86
N ALA A 529 -3.19 6.18 11.00
CA ALA A 529 -4.44 6.35 10.28
C ALA A 529 -4.78 5.10 9.44
N ASN A 530 -3.80 4.60 8.70
CA ASN A 530 -3.93 3.42 7.87
C ASN A 530 -4.27 2.17 8.70
N GLN A 531 -3.63 1.99 9.84
CA GLN A 531 -3.84 0.84 10.71
C GLN A 531 -5.17 0.91 11.48
N LEU A 532 -5.60 2.10 11.92
CA LEU A 532 -6.93 2.30 12.51
C LEU A 532 -8.03 1.91 11.51
N LEU A 533 -7.86 2.30 10.26
CA LEU A 533 -8.80 1.93 9.20
C LEU A 533 -8.86 0.43 8.97
N ALA A 534 -7.70 -0.27 9.02
CA ALA A 534 -7.66 -1.73 8.94
C ALA A 534 -8.43 -2.39 10.09
N ALA A 535 -8.25 -1.88 11.31
CA ALA A 535 -8.96 -2.39 12.48
C ALA A 535 -10.49 -2.23 12.36
N VAL A 536 -10.94 -1.06 11.88
CA VAL A 536 -12.37 -0.81 11.59
C VAL A 536 -12.89 -1.76 10.51
N ALA A 537 -12.15 -1.92 9.42
CA ALA A 537 -12.55 -2.80 8.32
C ALA A 537 -12.64 -4.27 8.75
N PHE A 538 -11.70 -4.77 9.55
CA PHE A 538 -11.80 -6.10 10.16
C PHE A 538 -13.05 -6.24 11.05
N GLY A 539 -13.37 -5.20 11.82
CA GLY A 539 -14.58 -5.19 12.63
C GLY A 539 -15.85 -5.30 11.81
N VAL A 540 -15.95 -4.52 10.75
CA VAL A 540 -17.04 -4.59 9.77
C VAL A 540 -17.10 -6.00 9.14
N GLY A 541 -15.96 -6.53 8.70
CA GLY A 541 -15.83 -7.88 8.13
C GLY A 541 -16.26 -8.96 9.12
N THR A 542 -15.93 -8.81 10.41
CA THR A 542 -16.35 -9.74 11.47
C THR A 542 -17.88 -9.77 11.60
N ILE A 543 -18.53 -8.61 11.64
CA ILE A 543 -19.99 -8.51 11.70
C ILE A 543 -20.63 -9.14 10.45
N VAL A 544 -20.07 -8.88 9.26
CA VAL A 544 -20.56 -9.49 8.00
C VAL A 544 -20.52 -11.01 8.06
N ILE A 545 -19.42 -11.60 8.55
CA ILE A 545 -19.29 -13.08 8.69
C ILE A 545 -20.28 -13.62 9.71
N VAL A 546 -20.41 -12.98 10.88
CA VAL A 546 -21.34 -13.40 11.95
C VAL A 546 -22.78 -13.34 11.47
N LYS A 547 -23.19 -12.23 10.84
CA LYS A 547 -24.53 -12.02 10.29
C LYS A 547 -24.89 -13.01 9.19
N SER A 548 -23.88 -13.51 8.45
CA SER A 548 -24.04 -14.57 7.46
C SER A 548 -24.23 -15.97 8.09
N GLY A 549 -24.41 -16.08 9.41
CA GLY A 549 -24.58 -17.35 10.13
C GLY A 549 -23.29 -18.16 10.30
N LYS A 550 -22.13 -17.55 10.11
CA LYS A 550 -20.83 -18.24 10.10
C LYS A 550 -19.94 -17.89 11.29
N LEU A 551 -20.56 -17.76 12.47
CA LEU A 551 -19.88 -17.40 13.72
C LEU A 551 -18.59 -18.22 13.96
N LYS A 552 -18.61 -19.53 13.66
CA LYS A 552 -17.45 -20.42 13.84
C LYS A 552 -16.21 -20.01 13.04
N TYR A 553 -16.36 -19.16 12.03
CA TYR A 553 -15.28 -18.66 11.20
C TYR A 553 -14.95 -17.18 11.45
N ALA A 554 -15.65 -16.51 12.38
CA ALA A 554 -15.42 -15.11 12.69
C ALA A 554 -13.98 -14.82 13.17
N TRP A 555 -13.30 -15.82 13.72
CA TRP A 555 -11.91 -15.70 14.20
C TRP A 555 -10.94 -15.21 13.11
N VAL A 556 -11.21 -15.49 11.82
CA VAL A 556 -10.32 -15.08 10.72
C VAL A 556 -10.18 -13.57 10.59
N THR A 557 -11.18 -12.82 11.02
CA THR A 557 -11.18 -11.35 11.04
C THR A 557 -11.10 -10.79 12.47
N PHE A 558 -11.65 -11.48 13.47
CA PHE A 558 -11.71 -11.04 14.85
C PHE A 558 -10.32 -10.97 15.50
N ILE A 559 -9.49 -12.02 15.33
CA ILE A 559 -8.13 -12.05 15.91
C ILE A 559 -7.26 -10.91 15.34
N PRO A 560 -7.14 -10.74 14.00
CA PRO A 560 -6.45 -9.60 13.44
C PRO A 560 -7.04 -8.26 13.88
N MET A 561 -8.35 -8.12 14.00
CA MET A 561 -9.01 -6.92 14.50
C MET A 561 -8.50 -6.51 15.88
N VAL A 562 -8.51 -7.44 16.84
CA VAL A 562 -8.07 -7.18 18.21
C VAL A 562 -6.60 -6.76 18.24
N PHE A 563 -5.75 -7.48 17.49
CA PHE A 563 -4.34 -7.13 17.37
C PHE A 563 -4.13 -5.74 16.79
N MET A 564 -4.85 -5.40 15.72
CA MET A 564 -4.74 -4.11 15.06
C MET A 564 -5.20 -2.95 15.96
N PHE A 565 -6.31 -3.11 16.69
CA PHE A 565 -6.76 -2.10 17.67
C PHE A 565 -5.73 -1.91 18.79
N ALA A 566 -5.24 -3.00 19.38
CA ALA A 566 -4.24 -2.93 20.44
C ALA A 566 -2.96 -2.20 19.97
N THR A 567 -2.42 -2.62 18.84
CA THR A 567 -1.21 -2.01 18.26
C THR A 567 -1.42 -0.52 17.96
N THR A 568 -2.53 -0.18 17.32
CA THR A 568 -2.73 1.16 16.80
C THR A 568 -3.11 2.16 17.89
N LEU A 569 -3.92 1.74 18.88
CA LEU A 569 -4.22 2.60 20.03
C LEU A 569 -2.99 2.86 20.88
N THR A 570 -2.13 1.84 21.08
CA THR A 570 -0.84 2.01 21.76
C THR A 570 0.06 2.98 21.00
N ALA A 571 0.14 2.84 19.67
CA ALA A 571 0.90 3.75 18.82
C ALA A 571 0.34 5.17 18.86
N SER A 572 -0.99 5.33 18.82
CA SER A 572 -1.65 6.64 18.91
C SER A 572 -1.29 7.36 20.21
N TYR A 573 -1.37 6.64 21.34
CA TYR A 573 -1.00 7.20 22.63
C TYR A 573 0.45 7.69 22.65
N GLN A 574 1.39 6.85 22.21
CA GLN A 574 2.82 7.18 22.20
C GLN A 574 3.14 8.33 21.21
N LEU A 575 2.45 8.42 20.08
CA LEU A 575 2.63 9.52 19.14
C LEU A 575 2.08 10.85 19.68
N ILE A 576 0.97 10.82 20.38
CA ILE A 576 0.43 12.02 21.06
C ILE A 576 1.44 12.55 22.07
N GLU A 577 2.01 11.68 22.90
CA GLU A 577 3.07 12.05 23.84
C GLU A 577 4.30 12.62 23.13
N LEU A 578 4.77 11.96 22.06
CA LEU A 578 5.90 12.41 21.26
C LEU A 578 5.65 13.80 20.64
N PHE A 579 4.48 14.04 20.08
CA PHE A 579 4.17 15.35 19.48
C PHE A 579 4.01 16.43 20.54
N ARG A 580 3.46 16.13 21.72
CA ARG A 580 3.40 17.06 22.85
C ARG A 580 4.79 17.44 23.35
N ASP A 581 5.70 16.47 23.46
CA ASP A 581 7.09 16.71 23.84
C ASP A 581 7.81 17.57 22.79
N LYS A 582 7.67 17.25 21.49
CA LYS A 582 8.21 18.07 20.41
C LYS A 582 7.64 19.49 20.42
N ALA A 583 6.37 19.64 20.69
CA ALA A 583 5.72 20.96 20.79
C ALA A 583 6.29 21.80 21.94
N SER A 584 6.58 21.17 23.09
CA SER A 584 7.16 21.85 24.26
C SER A 584 8.62 22.29 24.05
N ARG A 585 9.36 21.56 23.19
CA ARG A 585 10.78 21.85 22.86
C ARG A 585 10.96 22.64 21.56
N ALA A 586 9.87 22.99 20.89
CA ALA A 586 9.93 23.70 19.61
C ALA A 586 10.52 25.11 19.79
N ARG A 587 11.40 25.51 18.85
CA ARG A 587 12.07 26.81 18.86
C ARG A 587 11.22 27.92 18.24
N SER A 588 10.20 27.59 17.46
CA SER A 588 9.27 28.54 16.84
C SER A 588 7.83 28.26 17.27
N VAL A 589 7.02 29.32 17.32
CA VAL A 589 5.58 29.21 17.61
C VAL A 589 4.86 28.38 16.53
N THR A 590 5.29 28.53 15.29
CA THR A 590 4.73 27.80 14.14
C THR A 590 4.97 26.30 14.26
N ASP A 591 6.20 25.87 14.60
CA ASP A 591 6.51 24.45 14.80
C ASP A 591 5.75 23.87 15.99
N ALA A 592 5.68 24.63 17.09
CA ALA A 592 4.90 24.22 18.27
C ALA A 592 3.43 24.02 17.94
N LEU A 593 2.84 24.92 17.15
CA LEU A 593 1.45 24.82 16.71
C LEU A 593 1.25 23.60 15.78
N THR A 594 2.15 23.36 14.85
CA THR A 594 2.10 22.19 13.96
C THR A 594 2.07 20.90 14.76
N PHE A 595 2.99 20.69 15.72
CA PHE A 595 2.99 19.48 16.54
C PHE A 595 1.76 19.35 17.45
N LYS A 596 1.17 20.46 17.93
CA LYS A 596 -0.09 20.41 18.66
C LYS A 596 -1.26 19.98 17.78
N ILE A 597 -1.30 20.47 16.54
CA ILE A 597 -2.29 20.05 15.54
C ILE A 597 -2.12 18.57 15.23
N ASP A 598 -0.90 18.10 14.99
CA ASP A 598 -0.61 16.68 14.72
C ASP A 598 -1.08 15.79 15.89
N ALA A 599 -0.79 16.18 17.14
CA ALA A 599 -1.26 15.45 18.32
C ALA A 599 -2.80 15.41 18.40
N PHE A 600 -3.46 16.54 18.11
CA PHE A 600 -4.92 16.62 18.08
C PHE A 600 -5.52 15.73 16.99
N LEU A 601 -4.93 15.70 15.80
CA LEU A 601 -5.40 14.88 14.68
C LEU A 601 -5.29 13.37 15.01
N VAL A 602 -4.19 12.93 15.61
CA VAL A 602 -4.04 11.55 16.08
C VAL A 602 -5.06 11.21 17.15
N PHE A 603 -5.27 12.09 18.12
CA PHE A 603 -6.29 11.93 19.17
C PHE A 603 -7.70 11.82 18.58
N PHE A 604 -8.04 12.69 17.63
CA PHE A 604 -9.33 12.70 16.96
C PHE A 604 -9.60 11.40 16.20
N MET A 605 -8.61 10.93 15.42
CA MET A 605 -8.71 9.65 14.68
C MET A 605 -8.88 8.46 15.63
N ALA A 606 -8.08 8.40 16.70
CA ALA A 606 -8.17 7.34 17.70
C ALA A 606 -9.54 7.33 18.39
N THR A 607 -10.08 8.51 18.73
CA THR A 607 -11.41 8.64 19.34
C THR A 607 -12.51 8.11 18.42
N LEU A 608 -12.50 8.49 17.14
CA LEU A 608 -13.47 7.99 16.16
C LEU A 608 -13.37 6.46 16.00
N ALA A 609 -12.17 5.90 15.96
CA ALA A 609 -11.96 4.46 15.87
C ALA A 609 -12.48 3.72 17.12
N VAL A 610 -12.30 4.29 18.32
CA VAL A 610 -12.84 3.73 19.58
C VAL A 610 -14.38 3.73 19.56
N ILE A 611 -15.02 4.79 19.09
CA ILE A 611 -16.48 4.84 18.95
C ILE A 611 -16.97 3.72 18.05
N VAL A 612 -16.33 3.54 16.89
CA VAL A 612 -16.66 2.45 15.94
C VAL A 612 -16.40 1.08 16.58
N LEU A 613 -15.31 0.91 17.33
CA LEU A 613 -15.00 -0.35 18.03
C LEU A 613 -16.08 -0.70 19.06
N ILE A 614 -16.55 0.28 19.85
CA ILE A 614 -17.61 0.07 20.84
C ILE A 614 -18.89 -0.41 20.13
N ASP A 615 -19.28 0.24 19.04
CA ASP A 615 -20.47 -0.16 18.27
C ASP A 615 -20.31 -1.57 17.68
N ILE A 616 -19.13 -1.90 17.15
CA ILE A 616 -18.81 -3.27 16.66
C ILE A 616 -18.96 -4.27 17.81
N ALA A 617 -18.38 -4.00 18.97
CA ALA A 617 -18.44 -4.90 20.13
C ALA A 617 -19.88 -5.10 20.60
N VAL A 618 -20.67 -4.04 20.73
CA VAL A 618 -22.09 -4.12 21.11
C VAL A 618 -22.88 -4.97 20.13
N LYS A 619 -22.68 -4.79 18.82
CA LYS A 619 -23.35 -5.59 17.77
C LYS A 619 -22.90 -7.04 17.81
N PHE A 620 -21.60 -7.29 17.91
CA PHE A 620 -21.05 -8.63 18.01
C PHE A 620 -21.67 -9.42 19.18
N PHE A 621 -21.69 -8.84 20.37
CA PHE A 621 -22.30 -9.46 21.55
C PHE A 621 -23.82 -9.69 21.40
N ARG A 622 -24.54 -8.77 20.75
CA ARG A 622 -25.98 -8.95 20.49
C ARG A 622 -26.25 -10.15 19.56
N TYR A 623 -25.42 -10.35 18.53
CA TYR A 623 -25.53 -11.51 17.64
C TYR A 623 -25.15 -12.81 18.35
N VAL A 624 -24.07 -12.82 19.12
CA VAL A 624 -23.61 -14.00 19.85
C VAL A 624 -24.61 -14.42 20.95
N SER A 625 -25.24 -13.44 21.63
CA SER A 625 -26.21 -13.69 22.69
C SER A 625 -27.62 -14.05 22.17
N GLY A 626 -27.82 -14.15 20.85
CA GLY A 626 -29.14 -14.48 20.25
C GLY A 626 -30.20 -13.38 20.39
N ARG A 627 -29.84 -12.18 20.86
CA ARG A 627 -30.79 -11.04 21.04
C ARG A 627 -31.17 -10.36 19.72
N VAL A 628 -30.50 -10.70 18.63
CA VAL A 628 -30.87 -10.33 17.28
C VAL A 628 -30.90 -11.61 16.48
N GLU A 629 -32.06 -11.93 15.89
CA GLU A 629 -32.15 -13.06 14.98
C GLU A 629 -31.10 -12.92 13.89
N VAL A 630 -30.21 -13.90 13.79
CA VAL A 630 -29.41 -14.12 12.59
C VAL A 630 -30.45 -14.32 11.49
N ILE A 631 -30.63 -13.31 10.65
CA ILE A 631 -31.53 -13.40 9.52
C ILE A 631 -31.00 -14.52 8.64
N ARG A 632 -31.48 -15.75 8.84
CA ARG A 632 -31.30 -16.91 7.94
C ARG A 632 -31.95 -16.69 6.58
N LYS A 633 -32.66 -15.59 6.38
CA LYS A 633 -32.95 -15.13 5.03
C LYS A 633 -31.58 -14.93 4.39
N GLU A 634 -31.14 -15.94 3.62
CA GLU A 634 -30.35 -15.64 2.44
C GLU A 634 -30.82 -14.27 1.99
N ILE A 635 -29.92 -13.31 1.93
CA ILE A 635 -30.27 -12.04 1.30
C ILE A 635 -30.51 -12.44 -0.15
N ASP A 636 -31.75 -12.84 -0.39
CA ASP A 636 -32.24 -13.29 -1.69
C ASP A 636 -32.40 -11.99 -2.50
N PHE A 637 -31.29 -11.55 -3.06
CA PHE A 637 -31.29 -10.49 -4.05
C PHE A 637 -31.76 -11.04 -5.41
N ARG A 638 -32.80 -11.87 -5.42
CA ARG A 638 -33.62 -12.12 -6.58
C ARG A 638 -34.60 -10.96 -6.69
N GLY A 639 -34.17 -9.94 -7.40
CA GLY A 639 -34.97 -8.77 -7.71
C GLY A 639 -34.26 -7.95 -8.75
#